data_cca1acd54ad13404956175d4eb45ecd4
#
_entry.id   cca1acd54ad13404956175d4eb45ecd4
#
_cell.length_a   1.000
_cell.length_b   1.000
_cell.length_c   1.000
_cell.angle_alpha   90.00
_cell.angle_beta   90.00
_cell.angle_gamma   90.00
#
_symmetry.space_group_name_H-M   'P 1'
#
loop_
_entity.id
_entity.type
_entity.pdbx_description
1 polymer ?
#
loop_
_entity_poly.entity_id
_entity_poly.type
_entity_poly.pdbx_seq_one_letter_code
_entity_poly.pdbx_strand_id
1 'polypeptide(L)'
;MSDSPVTYSKSSGAKTHGVREDDIEQAFIGKLQSLKYEYRDDIRDRAALEQNFREKFDALNRVTLTDGEFSRLLEEIVTPDVFTAARTLRERNSFTRDDGTPLNYTLVNIKDWCKNTFEVVNQLRINTDYSHHRYDVLILINGVPCVQIELKTLGIQPRRAMEQIVEYKHDPGNGYTKTLLCFLQLFIVSNRSSTYYFANNNARHFAFNAEERFLPIYQYADEANKKITHLDSFAESFLVKCTLGQTISRYMVLIASEQKLMMRPYQVYAVKQIVDCIHQNCGNGYIWHTTGSGKTLTSFKASTLLKDNPDIEKCLFVVDRKDLDRQTREEFNKFQEGCVEENTNTDALVRRLLSDDYADKVIVCTIQKLGLALDESSKRNQQRRNNNQLTYKEQLEPLRNKRIVFIFDECHRSQFGENHKAIKEFFPNAQLFGFTGTPIFDDNASAQKIEGQQASMKTTEDLFEKRLHAYTITHAIEDGNVLRFHVDYFKPEGKNPPKPGEALAKKAVIEAILAKHDAATGQRRFNALLATASINDAIEYRRLFAELQAEKQATDLEFQPLNIACVFSPPAEGNKDVQQIQEDLPQEKADNAVEPEKKKEALKSILADYNARYGTNHTIGEFDLYYQDVQKRIKDQQWPNADHPHKQKIDITIVVDMLLTGFDSKYLNRGRLQPQYLALHQHGDCGGGD
;
A
#
# COMPACT_ATOMS: atom_id res chain seq x y z
N MET A 1 -47.98 42.63 -48.08
CA MET A 1 -48.75 41.80 -47.15
C MET A 1 -47.88 41.70 -45.91
N SER A 2 -48.43 42.15 -44.82
CA SER A 2 -47.86 42.62 -43.58
C SER A 2 -47.08 41.61 -42.78
N ASP A 3 -45.79 41.91 -42.50
CA ASP A 3 -45.01 41.28 -41.45
C ASP A 3 -45.40 41.90 -40.11
N SER A 4 -45.82 41.05 -39.16
CA SER A 4 -46.03 41.40 -37.77
C SER A 4 -44.80 40.90 -36.93
N PRO A 5 -44.22 41.73 -36.05
CA PRO A 5 -43.09 41.32 -35.24
C PRO A 5 -43.55 40.47 -34.05
N VAL A 6 -42.88 39.31 -33.85
CA VAL A 6 -43.05 38.45 -32.70
C VAL A 6 -42.32 39.10 -31.50
N THR A 7 -43.14 39.55 -30.53
CA THR A 7 -42.63 40.05 -29.22
C THR A 7 -42.22 38.88 -28.34
N TYR A 8 -40.92 38.75 -28.08
CA TYR A 8 -40.41 37.87 -27.02
C TYR A 8 -40.71 38.49 -25.65
N SER A 9 -41.61 37.89 -24.89
CA SER A 9 -41.78 38.19 -23.48
C SER A 9 -40.55 37.67 -22.71
N LYS A 10 -39.83 38.56 -22.04
CA LYS A 10 -38.82 38.22 -21.02
C LYS A 10 -39.52 37.50 -19.87
N SER A 11 -39.38 36.19 -19.83
CA SER A 11 -39.68 35.42 -18.62
C SER A 11 -38.73 35.90 -17.50
N SER A 12 -39.34 36.40 -16.44
CA SER A 12 -38.63 36.70 -15.17
C SER A 12 -37.97 35.45 -14.69
N GLY A 13 -36.63 35.38 -14.83
CA GLY A 13 -35.82 34.31 -14.27
C GLY A 13 -36.01 34.31 -12.75
N ALA A 14 -36.66 33.27 -12.26
CA ALA A 14 -36.62 32.93 -10.85
C ALA A 14 -35.14 32.77 -10.50
N LYS A 15 -34.58 33.66 -9.66
CA LYS A 15 -33.28 33.50 -9.03
C LYS A 15 -33.40 32.21 -8.22
N THR A 16 -32.85 31.12 -8.70
CA THR A 16 -32.55 29.96 -7.87
C THR A 16 -31.59 30.46 -6.79
N HIS A 17 -32.09 30.68 -5.58
CA HIS A 17 -31.25 30.91 -4.41
C HIS A 17 -30.43 29.62 -4.25
N GLY A 18 -29.13 29.68 -4.58
CA GLY A 18 -28.20 28.62 -4.26
C GLY A 18 -28.25 28.37 -2.76
N VAL A 19 -28.24 27.10 -2.36
CA VAL A 19 -28.18 26.70 -0.95
C VAL A 19 -26.95 27.35 -0.34
N ARG A 20 -27.11 28.12 0.76
CA ARG A 20 -26.02 28.81 1.43
C ARG A 20 -25.19 27.82 2.24
N GLU A 21 -23.92 28.14 2.53
CA GLU A 21 -23.06 27.32 3.40
C GLU A 21 -23.69 27.11 4.78
N ASP A 22 -24.30 28.15 5.35
CA ASP A 22 -24.99 28.09 6.64
C ASP A 22 -26.16 27.07 6.63
N ASP A 23 -26.91 26.96 5.53
CA ASP A 23 -28.01 25.99 5.41
C ASP A 23 -27.47 24.55 5.37
N ILE A 24 -26.33 24.35 4.70
CA ILE A 24 -25.65 23.03 4.65
C ILE A 24 -25.13 22.67 6.04
N GLU A 25 -24.52 23.61 6.75
CA GLU A 25 -23.99 23.44 8.09
C GLU A 25 -25.09 23.05 9.08
N GLN A 26 -26.21 23.80 9.12
CA GLN A 26 -27.31 23.49 10.02
C GLN A 26 -27.98 22.15 9.75
N ALA A 27 -28.18 21.81 8.46
CA ALA A 27 -28.68 20.51 8.07
C ALA A 27 -27.74 19.36 8.50
N PHE A 28 -26.44 19.58 8.36
CA PHE A 28 -25.44 18.62 8.75
C PHE A 28 -25.32 18.43 10.28
N ILE A 29 -25.41 19.52 11.06
CA ILE A 29 -25.51 19.44 12.53
C ILE A 29 -26.73 18.63 12.95
N GLY A 30 -27.90 18.89 12.34
CA GLY A 30 -29.10 18.08 12.56
C GLY A 30 -28.90 16.59 12.23
N LYS A 31 -28.13 16.31 11.18
CA LYS A 31 -27.75 14.94 10.83
C LYS A 31 -26.88 14.28 11.90
N LEU A 32 -25.85 14.99 12.41
CA LEU A 32 -25.00 14.47 13.49
C LEU A 32 -25.80 14.26 14.79
N GLN A 33 -26.76 15.15 15.11
CA GLN A 33 -27.67 14.93 16.24
C GLN A 33 -28.50 13.65 16.08
N SER A 34 -28.98 13.36 14.87
CA SER A 34 -29.68 12.08 14.59
C SER A 34 -28.78 10.86 14.81
N LEU A 35 -27.47 10.99 14.64
CA LEU A 35 -26.43 9.99 14.97
C LEU A 35 -26.01 10.02 16.46
N LYS A 36 -26.76 10.75 17.31
CA LYS A 36 -26.56 10.83 18.76
C LYS A 36 -25.31 11.63 19.18
N TYR A 37 -24.85 12.56 18.35
CA TYR A 37 -23.92 13.59 18.78
C TYR A 37 -24.66 14.65 19.61
N GLU A 38 -24.01 15.14 20.67
CA GLU A 38 -24.51 16.27 21.44
C GLU A 38 -24.08 17.58 20.78
N TYR A 39 -25.06 18.39 20.37
CA TYR A 39 -24.75 19.69 19.80
C TYR A 39 -24.52 20.71 20.93
N ARG A 40 -23.37 21.38 20.90
CA ARG A 40 -22.94 22.36 21.90
C ARG A 40 -22.84 23.75 21.24
N ASP A 41 -23.95 24.44 21.27
CA ASP A 41 -24.07 25.82 20.75
C ASP A 41 -23.47 26.86 21.69
N ASP A 42 -23.15 26.48 22.92
CA ASP A 42 -22.50 27.28 23.96
C ASP A 42 -20.95 27.38 23.79
N ILE A 43 -20.34 26.46 23.00
CA ILE A 43 -18.88 26.44 22.80
C ILE A 43 -18.53 27.21 21.54
N ARG A 44 -18.13 28.49 21.69
CA ARG A 44 -17.83 29.39 20.57
C ARG A 44 -16.42 29.96 20.59
N ASP A 45 -15.71 29.81 21.70
CA ASP A 45 -14.36 30.32 21.88
C ASP A 45 -13.44 29.31 22.58
N ARG A 46 -12.17 29.70 22.73
CA ARG A 46 -11.15 28.88 23.35
C ARG A 46 -11.47 28.57 24.82
N ALA A 47 -11.93 29.55 25.59
CA ALA A 47 -12.17 29.37 27.02
C ALA A 47 -13.30 28.36 27.28
N ALA A 48 -14.40 28.47 26.53
CA ALA A 48 -15.50 27.50 26.59
C ALA A 48 -15.07 26.08 26.17
N LEU A 49 -14.19 25.97 25.14
CA LEU A 49 -13.64 24.67 24.71
C LEU A 49 -12.78 24.04 25.80
N GLU A 50 -11.87 24.79 26.42
CA GLU A 50 -10.98 24.30 27.48
C GLU A 50 -11.76 23.92 28.73
N GLN A 51 -12.81 24.70 29.10
CA GLN A 51 -13.69 24.37 30.21
C GLN A 51 -14.46 23.07 29.97
N ASN A 52 -15.03 22.90 28.77
CA ASN A 52 -15.69 21.63 28.39
C ASN A 52 -14.73 20.42 28.44
N PHE A 53 -13.50 20.62 27.95
CA PHE A 53 -12.49 19.56 28.03
C PHE A 53 -12.20 19.19 29.49
N ARG A 54 -12.03 20.16 30.40
CA ARG A 54 -11.81 19.90 31.81
C ARG A 54 -12.91 19.05 32.42
N GLU A 55 -14.16 19.42 32.20
CA GLU A 55 -15.32 18.69 32.72
C GLU A 55 -15.37 17.24 32.22
N LYS A 56 -15.14 17.03 30.92
CA LYS A 56 -15.12 15.69 30.33
C LYS A 56 -13.90 14.86 30.76
N PHE A 57 -12.73 15.51 30.92
CA PHE A 57 -11.52 14.87 31.42
C PHE A 57 -11.69 14.39 32.87
N ASP A 58 -12.20 15.24 33.76
CA ASP A 58 -12.46 14.91 35.16
C ASP A 58 -13.44 13.74 35.26
N ALA A 59 -14.52 13.76 34.49
CA ALA A 59 -15.51 12.71 34.45
C ALA A 59 -14.94 11.36 33.94
N LEU A 60 -14.17 11.40 32.83
CA LEU A 60 -13.58 10.20 32.23
C LEU A 60 -12.58 9.52 33.16
N ASN A 61 -11.71 10.32 33.79
CA ASN A 61 -10.62 9.83 34.63
C ASN A 61 -10.99 9.74 36.14
N ARG A 62 -12.23 10.13 36.49
CA ARG A 62 -12.74 10.12 37.88
C ARG A 62 -11.84 10.90 38.84
N VAL A 63 -11.48 12.09 38.43
CA VAL A 63 -10.61 13.02 39.15
C VAL A 63 -11.27 14.40 39.16
N THR A 64 -10.86 15.28 40.09
CA THR A 64 -11.12 16.68 40.01
C THR A 64 -9.77 17.39 40.11
N LEU A 65 -9.40 18.10 39.06
CA LEU A 65 -8.14 18.82 38.98
C LEU A 65 -8.31 20.21 39.60
N THR A 66 -7.29 20.69 40.34
CA THR A 66 -7.21 22.10 40.73
C THR A 66 -6.96 22.97 39.48
N ASP A 67 -7.15 24.27 39.58
CA ASP A 67 -6.89 25.19 38.45
C ASP A 67 -5.41 25.16 38.06
N GLY A 68 -4.50 25.05 39.03
CA GLY A 68 -3.06 24.90 38.79
C GLY A 68 -2.71 23.58 38.09
N GLU A 69 -3.29 22.47 38.56
CA GLU A 69 -3.11 21.16 37.93
C GLU A 69 -3.63 21.17 36.49
N PHE A 70 -4.80 21.74 36.24
CA PHE A 70 -5.38 21.83 34.92
C PHE A 70 -4.52 22.65 33.95
N SER A 71 -4.03 23.81 34.42
CA SER A 71 -3.13 24.65 33.60
C SER A 71 -1.85 23.90 33.22
N ARG A 72 -1.22 23.20 34.15
CA ARG A 72 -0.02 22.39 33.88
C ARG A 72 -0.33 21.21 32.96
N LEU A 73 -1.47 20.55 33.12
CA LEU A 73 -1.90 19.47 32.21
C LEU A 73 -2.02 20.00 30.78
N LEU A 74 -2.66 21.18 30.58
CA LEU A 74 -2.78 21.76 29.25
C LEU A 74 -1.41 22.12 28.65
N GLU A 75 -0.48 22.68 29.46
CA GLU A 75 0.89 22.95 29.01
C GLU A 75 1.64 21.67 28.58
N GLU A 76 1.40 20.56 29.27
CA GLU A 76 2.04 19.28 28.97
C GLU A 76 1.47 18.61 27.70
N ILE A 77 0.13 18.60 27.52
CA ILE A 77 -0.50 17.89 26.42
C ILE A 77 -0.62 18.67 25.11
N VAL A 78 -0.64 20.01 25.17
CA VAL A 78 -0.71 20.87 23.98
C VAL A 78 0.66 20.94 23.31
N THR A 79 0.79 20.35 22.14
CA THR A 79 2.05 20.23 21.41
C THR A 79 1.88 20.67 19.94
N PRO A 80 2.87 21.34 19.33
CA PRO A 80 2.85 21.61 17.89
C PRO A 80 3.05 20.37 17.03
N ASP A 81 3.55 19.28 17.61
CA ASP A 81 3.80 18.04 16.89
C ASP A 81 2.55 17.17 16.84
N VAL A 82 1.97 17.07 15.63
CA VAL A 82 0.75 16.31 15.35
C VAL A 82 0.92 14.81 15.61
N PHE A 83 2.14 14.29 15.46
CA PHE A 83 2.42 12.88 15.72
C PHE A 83 2.39 12.58 17.23
N THR A 84 3.05 13.42 18.03
CA THR A 84 3.01 13.35 19.51
C THR A 84 1.59 13.52 20.04
N ALA A 85 0.84 14.52 19.56
CA ALA A 85 -0.56 14.70 19.93
C ALA A 85 -1.41 13.44 19.64
N ALA A 86 -1.20 12.81 18.48
CA ALA A 86 -1.91 11.56 18.11
C ALA A 86 -1.54 10.40 19.03
N ARG A 87 -0.30 10.32 19.50
CA ARG A 87 0.16 9.31 20.46
C ARG A 87 -0.49 9.57 21.84
N THR A 88 -0.39 10.78 22.37
CA THR A 88 -1.01 11.18 23.64
C THR A 88 -2.52 10.90 23.65
N LEU A 89 -3.22 11.13 22.52
CA LEU A 89 -4.64 10.85 22.40
C LEU A 89 -4.97 9.36 22.58
N ARG A 90 -4.08 8.45 22.13
CA ARG A 90 -4.34 7.00 22.04
C ARG A 90 -3.77 6.19 23.20
N GLU A 91 -2.80 6.74 23.91
CA GLU A 91 -2.07 6.03 24.95
C GLU A 91 -2.61 6.37 26.34
N ARG A 92 -2.18 5.59 27.31
CA ARG A 92 -2.34 5.90 28.72
C ARG A 92 -1.17 6.78 29.14
N ASN A 93 -1.48 7.97 29.63
CA ASN A 93 -0.52 8.97 30.04
C ASN A 93 -0.42 9.05 31.57
N SER A 94 0.59 9.74 32.08
CA SER A 94 0.80 9.96 33.52
C SER A 94 1.09 11.44 33.76
N PHE A 95 0.49 11.99 34.81
CA PHE A 95 0.62 13.39 35.24
C PHE A 95 0.89 13.42 36.75
N THR A 96 1.80 14.27 37.21
CA THR A 96 2.09 14.41 38.66
C THR A 96 1.20 15.48 39.26
N ARG A 97 0.40 15.11 40.24
CA ARG A 97 -0.49 16.03 40.98
C ARG A 97 0.28 16.95 41.93
N ASP A 98 -0.42 17.97 42.49
CA ASP A 98 0.15 18.94 43.43
C ASP A 98 0.64 18.26 44.72
N ASP A 99 0.03 17.17 45.13
CA ASP A 99 0.41 16.38 46.30
C ASP A 99 1.55 15.36 46.02
N GLY A 100 2.12 15.37 44.79
CA GLY A 100 3.18 14.48 44.37
C GLY A 100 2.71 13.08 43.94
N THR A 101 1.41 12.77 43.96
CA THR A 101 0.88 11.49 43.53
C THR A 101 0.76 11.41 42.01
N PRO A 102 1.04 10.25 41.37
CA PRO A 102 0.87 10.09 39.93
C PRO A 102 -0.61 9.86 39.57
N LEU A 103 -1.14 10.65 38.64
CA LEU A 103 -2.43 10.44 38.00
C LEU A 103 -2.20 9.78 36.64
N ASN A 104 -2.64 8.53 36.53
CA ASN A 104 -2.67 7.87 35.20
C ASN A 104 -3.99 8.19 34.51
N TYR A 105 -3.93 8.77 33.32
CA TYR A 105 -5.12 9.24 32.61
C TYR A 105 -5.15 8.80 31.14
N THR A 106 -6.32 8.92 30.54
CA THR A 106 -6.55 8.77 29.09
C THR A 106 -7.40 9.94 28.61
N LEU A 107 -7.16 10.36 27.36
CA LEU A 107 -7.99 11.39 26.72
C LEU A 107 -9.23 10.79 26.06
N VAL A 108 -9.10 9.58 25.52
CA VAL A 108 -10.21 8.82 24.94
C VAL A 108 -10.15 7.35 25.39
N ASN A 109 -11.32 6.72 25.56
CA ASN A 109 -11.40 5.30 25.84
C ASN A 109 -11.39 4.53 24.52
N ILE A 110 -10.22 4.02 24.10
CA ILE A 110 -10.05 3.28 22.86
C ILE A 110 -10.52 1.81 22.93
N LYS A 111 -10.71 1.26 24.15
CA LYS A 111 -11.17 -0.11 24.36
C LYS A 111 -12.69 -0.22 24.23
N ASP A 112 -13.40 0.79 24.71
CA ASP A 112 -14.86 0.85 24.67
C ASP A 112 -15.32 2.23 24.25
N TRP A 113 -15.62 2.38 22.97
CA TRP A 113 -16.03 3.65 22.37
C TRP A 113 -17.36 4.17 22.88
N CYS A 114 -18.23 3.28 23.44
CA CYS A 114 -19.51 3.66 24.03
C CYS A 114 -19.35 4.46 25.33
N LYS A 115 -18.17 4.42 25.95
CA LYS A 115 -17.85 5.17 27.16
C LYS A 115 -17.35 6.59 26.91
N ASN A 116 -17.20 6.97 25.65
CA ASN A 116 -16.83 8.33 25.29
C ASN A 116 -18.07 9.20 25.04
N THR A 117 -17.95 10.48 25.32
CA THR A 117 -18.91 11.49 24.88
C THR A 117 -18.51 11.97 23.48
N PHE A 118 -19.50 12.20 22.63
CA PHE A 118 -19.30 12.73 21.28
C PHE A 118 -20.12 13.98 21.11
N GLU A 119 -19.45 15.07 20.84
CA GLU A 119 -20.04 16.39 20.75
C GLU A 119 -19.75 17.02 19.38
N VAL A 120 -20.63 17.87 18.93
CA VAL A 120 -20.43 18.70 17.74
C VAL A 120 -20.54 20.16 18.11
N VAL A 121 -19.55 20.95 17.71
CA VAL A 121 -19.52 22.40 17.84
C VAL A 121 -19.37 23.02 16.46
N ASN A 122 -19.88 24.22 16.28
CA ASN A 122 -19.72 24.93 15.02
C ASN A 122 -19.28 26.36 15.26
N GLN A 123 -18.70 26.97 14.23
CA GLN A 123 -18.31 28.37 14.20
C GLN A 123 -17.39 28.76 15.36
N LEU A 124 -16.55 27.82 15.82
CA LEU A 124 -15.55 28.05 16.87
C LEU A 124 -14.54 29.09 16.40
N ARG A 125 -14.28 30.10 17.24
CA ARG A 125 -13.27 31.13 17.00
C ARG A 125 -12.12 30.97 17.98
N ILE A 126 -10.93 30.80 17.44
CA ILE A 126 -9.70 30.85 18.23
C ILE A 126 -9.06 32.21 17.97
N ASN A 127 -9.24 33.11 18.90
CA ASN A 127 -8.56 34.41 18.86
C ASN A 127 -7.12 34.20 19.34
N THR A 128 -6.20 34.17 18.40
CA THR A 128 -4.78 34.36 18.68
C THR A 128 -4.42 35.80 18.26
N ASP A 129 -3.33 36.35 18.78
CA ASP A 129 -2.93 37.72 18.51
C ASP A 129 -2.78 38.09 17.02
N TYR A 130 -2.75 37.08 16.15
CA TYR A 130 -2.45 37.19 14.71
C TYR A 130 -3.48 36.56 13.79
N SER A 131 -4.49 35.81 14.26
CA SER A 131 -5.44 35.11 13.44
C SER A 131 -6.86 35.10 14.02
N HIS A 132 -7.86 35.30 13.16
CA HIS A 132 -9.28 35.29 13.49
C HIS A 132 -10.01 34.15 12.79
N HIS A 133 -9.36 32.98 12.59
CA HIS A 133 -9.96 31.85 11.92
C HIS A 133 -11.22 31.35 12.63
N ARG A 134 -12.20 31.04 11.84
CA ARG A 134 -13.48 30.46 12.23
C ARG A 134 -13.61 29.10 11.59
N TYR A 135 -13.78 28.08 12.38
CA TYR A 135 -13.90 26.69 11.95
C TYR A 135 -15.37 26.32 11.80
N ASP A 136 -15.79 25.79 10.62
CA ASP A 136 -17.19 25.54 10.31
C ASP A 136 -17.80 24.54 11.30
N VAL A 137 -17.33 23.29 11.31
CA VAL A 137 -17.80 22.24 12.22
C VAL A 137 -16.63 21.45 12.80
N LEU A 138 -16.67 21.22 14.11
CA LEU A 138 -15.72 20.37 14.82
C LEU A 138 -16.46 19.23 15.53
N ILE A 139 -15.88 18.03 15.51
CA ILE A 139 -16.33 16.92 16.34
C ILE A 139 -15.33 16.76 17.49
N LEU A 140 -15.88 16.78 18.71
CA LEU A 140 -15.14 16.54 19.93
C LEU A 140 -15.41 15.13 20.45
N ILE A 141 -14.38 14.51 21.00
CA ILE A 141 -14.50 13.24 21.75
C ILE A 141 -13.96 13.51 23.15
N ASN A 142 -14.83 13.40 24.16
CA ASN A 142 -14.55 13.82 25.55
C ASN A 142 -14.01 15.25 25.66
N GLY A 143 -14.58 16.18 24.91
CA GLY A 143 -14.14 17.58 24.86
C GLY A 143 -12.87 17.82 24.03
N VAL A 144 -12.21 16.78 23.52
CA VAL A 144 -11.01 16.88 22.69
C VAL A 144 -11.38 17.02 21.21
N PRO A 145 -10.96 18.08 20.49
CA PRO A 145 -11.21 18.23 19.07
C PRO A 145 -10.49 17.13 18.25
N CYS A 146 -11.24 16.27 17.60
CA CYS A 146 -10.68 15.16 16.83
C CYS A 146 -10.88 15.27 15.33
N VAL A 147 -11.96 15.94 14.88
CA VAL A 147 -12.28 16.07 13.44
C VAL A 147 -12.68 17.52 13.16
N GLN A 148 -12.16 18.07 12.08
CA GLN A 148 -12.57 19.34 11.51
C GLN A 148 -13.25 19.10 10.16
N ILE A 149 -14.36 19.79 9.93
CA ILE A 149 -15.17 19.65 8.73
C ILE A 149 -15.37 21.04 8.14
N GLU A 150 -14.93 21.21 6.89
CA GLU A 150 -15.08 22.44 6.11
C GLU A 150 -16.15 22.23 5.04
N LEU A 151 -17.13 23.11 5.03
CA LEU A 151 -18.28 23.03 4.14
C LEU A 151 -18.22 24.12 3.07
N LYS A 152 -18.59 23.77 1.85
CA LYS A 152 -18.63 24.69 0.71
C LYS A 152 -19.97 24.59 -0.01
N THR A 153 -20.32 25.63 -0.75
CA THR A 153 -21.49 25.61 -1.63
C THR A 153 -21.31 24.62 -2.78
N LEU A 154 -22.41 24.14 -3.35
CA LEU A 154 -22.43 23.15 -4.43
C LEU A 154 -21.57 23.52 -5.66
N GLY A 155 -21.34 24.81 -5.91
CA GLY A 155 -20.52 25.27 -7.03
C GLY A 155 -19.01 25.18 -6.83
N ILE A 156 -18.54 24.87 -5.60
CA ILE A 156 -17.12 24.82 -5.26
C ILE A 156 -16.68 23.37 -5.15
N GLN A 157 -15.55 23.04 -5.81
CA GLN A 157 -14.97 21.71 -5.65
C GLN A 157 -14.37 21.54 -4.24
N PRO A 158 -14.72 20.50 -3.49
CA PRO A 158 -14.22 20.31 -2.12
C PRO A 158 -12.69 20.23 -2.03
N ARG A 159 -12.03 19.74 -3.09
CA ARG A 159 -10.56 19.69 -3.13
C ARG A 159 -9.88 21.06 -2.93
N ARG A 160 -10.54 22.15 -3.34
CA ARG A 160 -10.05 23.53 -3.10
C ARG A 160 -10.17 23.94 -1.63
N ALA A 161 -11.14 23.38 -0.89
CA ALA A 161 -11.22 23.64 0.56
C ALA A 161 -10.01 23.06 1.32
N MET A 162 -9.30 22.10 0.76
CA MET A 162 -8.04 21.61 1.33
C MET A 162 -6.95 22.67 1.33
N GLU A 163 -6.85 23.51 0.29
CA GLU A 163 -5.88 24.61 0.22
C GLU A 163 -6.12 25.61 1.37
N GLN A 164 -7.38 25.87 1.66
CA GLN A 164 -7.75 26.71 2.80
C GLN A 164 -7.28 26.12 4.14
N ILE A 165 -7.42 24.79 4.32
CA ILE A 165 -6.91 24.13 5.55
C ILE A 165 -5.38 24.18 5.61
N VAL A 166 -4.70 24.02 4.47
CA VAL A 166 -3.24 24.15 4.38
C VAL A 166 -2.81 25.58 4.75
N GLU A 167 -3.48 26.60 4.21
CA GLU A 167 -3.23 27.98 4.54
C GLU A 167 -3.44 28.25 6.05
N TYR A 168 -4.54 27.76 6.62
CA TYR A 168 -4.79 27.87 8.07
C TYR A 168 -3.68 27.24 8.90
N LYS A 169 -3.15 26.09 8.50
CA LYS A 169 -2.04 25.43 9.21
C LYS A 169 -0.71 26.18 9.12
N HIS A 170 -0.49 26.91 8.05
CA HIS A 170 0.72 27.71 7.85
C HIS A 170 0.65 29.12 8.48
N ASP A 171 -0.54 29.56 8.87
CA ASP A 171 -0.69 30.84 9.57
C ASP A 171 -0.01 30.75 10.95
N PRO A 172 0.94 31.67 11.28
CA PRO A 172 1.62 31.67 12.57
C PRO A 172 0.69 31.83 13.79
N GLY A 173 -0.49 32.41 13.58
CA GLY A 173 -1.51 32.59 14.60
C GLY A 173 -2.57 31.51 14.67
N ASN A 174 -2.35 30.35 13.96
CA ASN A 174 -3.32 29.27 13.96
C ASN A 174 -3.48 28.61 15.33
N GLY A 175 -4.68 28.10 15.62
CA GLY A 175 -4.97 27.41 16.87
C GLY A 175 -4.38 25.96 16.92
N TYR A 176 -3.90 25.40 15.81
CA TYR A 176 -3.50 23.98 15.72
C TYR A 176 -2.25 23.62 16.53
N THR A 177 -1.42 24.57 16.87
CA THR A 177 -0.14 24.32 17.57
C THR A 177 -0.11 24.78 19.02
N LYS A 178 -1.09 25.60 19.44
CA LYS A 178 -1.09 26.26 20.76
C LYS A 178 -2.38 26.04 21.55
N THR A 179 -3.30 25.21 21.06
CA THR A 179 -4.57 24.93 21.71
C THR A 179 -4.92 23.46 21.58
N LEU A 180 -6.05 23.06 22.18
CA LEU A 180 -6.57 21.67 22.03
C LEU A 180 -6.81 21.26 20.57
N LEU A 181 -6.83 22.18 19.60
CA LEU A 181 -6.88 21.82 18.17
C LEU A 181 -5.63 21.07 17.69
N CYS A 182 -4.56 21.00 18.47
CA CYS A 182 -3.40 20.12 18.16
C CYS A 182 -3.79 18.64 18.08
N PHE A 183 -4.90 18.24 18.73
CA PHE A 183 -5.40 16.87 18.72
C PHE A 183 -6.23 16.50 17.48
N LEU A 184 -6.48 17.44 16.57
CA LEU A 184 -7.18 17.12 15.34
C LEU A 184 -6.47 15.98 14.59
N GLN A 185 -7.21 14.92 14.34
CA GLN A 185 -6.71 13.72 13.66
C GLN A 185 -7.07 13.73 12.18
N LEU A 186 -8.23 14.29 11.84
CA LEU A 186 -8.90 14.11 10.58
C LEU A 186 -9.51 15.43 10.10
N PHE A 187 -9.35 15.70 8.82
CA PHE A 187 -10.08 16.75 8.09
C PHE A 187 -11.09 16.14 7.14
N ILE A 188 -12.26 16.76 7.04
CA ILE A 188 -13.30 16.43 6.09
C ILE A 188 -13.66 17.70 5.31
N VAL A 189 -13.77 17.60 4.01
CA VAL A 189 -14.18 18.69 3.13
C VAL A 189 -15.34 18.23 2.27
N SER A 190 -16.42 19.06 2.21
CA SER A 190 -17.62 18.67 1.49
C SER A 190 -18.34 19.87 0.88
N ASN A 191 -18.95 19.66 -0.30
CA ASN A 191 -19.93 20.57 -0.88
C ASN A 191 -21.34 19.94 -0.89
N ARG A 192 -21.64 19.06 0.06
CA ARG A 192 -22.83 18.23 0.17
C ARG A 192 -22.90 17.06 -0.80
N SER A 193 -22.63 17.24 -2.09
CA SER A 193 -22.69 16.17 -3.09
C SER A 193 -21.42 15.34 -3.16
N SER A 194 -20.28 15.94 -2.84
CA SER A 194 -18.97 15.31 -2.84
C SER A 194 -18.25 15.55 -1.51
N THR A 195 -17.84 14.47 -0.86
CA THR A 195 -17.17 14.49 0.43
C THR A 195 -15.84 13.77 0.34
N TYR A 196 -14.79 14.43 0.85
CA TYR A 196 -13.43 13.88 0.94
C TYR A 196 -12.93 13.99 2.38
N TYR A 197 -12.01 13.11 2.75
CA TYR A 197 -11.38 13.13 4.05
C TYR A 197 -9.89 12.78 3.97
N PHE A 198 -9.11 13.27 4.92
CA PHE A 198 -7.65 13.05 4.97
C PHE A 198 -7.10 13.23 6.36
N ALA A 199 -5.93 12.62 6.65
CA ALA A 199 -5.29 12.71 7.94
C ALA A 199 -4.63 14.07 8.17
N ASN A 200 -4.68 14.57 9.40
CA ASN A 200 -3.82 15.65 9.84
C ASN A 200 -2.38 15.16 9.99
N ASN A 201 -1.40 15.90 9.48
CA ASN A 201 0.03 15.59 9.55
C ASN A 201 0.83 16.86 9.92
N ASN A 202 2.11 16.67 10.27
CA ASN A 202 3.06 17.76 10.44
C ASN A 202 3.26 18.53 9.12
N ALA A 203 3.68 19.79 9.19
CA ALA A 203 3.79 20.70 8.03
C ALA A 203 4.60 20.10 6.86
N ARG A 204 5.69 19.37 7.16
CA ARG A 204 6.53 18.68 6.14
C ARG A 204 5.76 17.60 5.33
N HIS A 205 4.66 17.09 5.86
CA HIS A 205 3.82 16.05 5.25
C HIS A 205 2.40 16.57 4.94
N PHE A 206 2.19 17.87 5.03
CA PHE A 206 0.90 18.53 4.86
C PHE A 206 0.99 19.69 3.88
N ALA A 207 1.59 19.45 2.71
CA ALA A 207 1.65 20.40 1.60
C ALA A 207 0.90 19.76 0.42
N PHE A 208 -0.29 20.28 0.10
CA PHE A 208 -1.11 19.80 -0.99
C PHE A 208 -1.33 20.90 -2.01
N ASN A 209 -1.29 20.53 -3.27
CA ASN A 209 -1.79 21.33 -4.36
C ASN A 209 -3.07 20.64 -4.88
N ALA A 210 -4.21 21.32 -4.89
CA ALA A 210 -5.49 20.78 -5.31
C ALA A 210 -5.51 20.30 -6.77
N GLU A 211 -4.59 20.80 -7.60
CA GLU A 211 -4.40 20.40 -8.98
C GLU A 211 -3.60 19.08 -9.14
N GLU A 212 -2.93 18.62 -8.07
CA GLU A 212 -2.19 17.36 -8.11
C GLU A 212 -3.11 16.17 -8.30
N ARG A 213 -2.68 15.23 -9.14
CA ARG A 213 -3.46 14.03 -9.48
C ARG A 213 -3.54 13.04 -8.31
N PHE A 214 -2.44 12.86 -7.59
CA PHE A 214 -2.30 11.88 -6.51
C PHE A 214 -2.20 12.56 -5.16
N LEU A 215 -3.33 13.03 -4.66
CA LEU A 215 -3.40 13.60 -3.32
C LEU A 215 -3.72 12.51 -2.29
N PRO A 216 -3.18 12.60 -1.06
CA PRO A 216 -3.53 11.71 0.04
C PRO A 216 -4.90 12.06 0.65
N ILE A 217 -5.90 12.27 -0.21
CA ILE A 217 -7.30 12.50 0.13
C ILE A 217 -8.15 11.37 -0.41
N TYR A 218 -9.20 11.02 0.32
CA TYR A 218 -9.99 9.83 0.02
C TYR A 218 -11.48 10.16 -0.02
N GLN A 219 -12.19 9.45 -0.86
CA GLN A 219 -13.65 9.30 -0.74
C GLN A 219 -13.94 8.00 0.00
N TYR A 220 -14.94 8.01 0.85
CA TYR A 220 -15.36 6.81 1.54
C TYR A 220 -16.08 5.87 0.56
N ALA A 221 -15.97 4.57 0.80
CA ALA A 221 -16.62 3.54 0.00
C ALA A 221 -17.18 2.46 0.91
N ASP A 222 -18.18 1.74 0.44
CA ASP A 222 -18.71 0.56 1.11
C ASP A 222 -17.80 -0.69 0.87
N GLU A 223 -18.22 -1.83 1.39
CA GLU A 223 -17.49 -3.10 1.27
C GLU A 223 -17.39 -3.59 -0.18
N ALA A 224 -18.34 -3.21 -1.05
CA ALA A 224 -18.32 -3.50 -2.49
C ALA A 224 -17.50 -2.47 -3.28
N ASN A 225 -16.74 -1.59 -2.63
CA ASN A 225 -15.97 -0.47 -3.20
C ASN A 225 -16.83 0.63 -3.88
N LYS A 226 -18.14 0.63 -3.66
CA LYS A 226 -19.01 1.69 -4.17
C LYS A 226 -18.81 2.96 -3.35
N LYS A 227 -18.51 4.07 -4.02
CA LYS A 227 -18.25 5.36 -3.37
C LYS A 227 -19.49 5.95 -2.72
N ILE A 228 -19.31 6.46 -1.50
CA ILE A 228 -20.30 7.19 -0.72
C ILE A 228 -19.87 8.65 -0.71
N THR A 229 -20.41 9.44 -1.61
CA THR A 229 -19.97 10.81 -1.87
C THR A 229 -20.83 11.85 -1.17
N HIS A 230 -22.15 11.62 -1.05
CA HIS A 230 -23.07 12.58 -0.44
C HIS A 230 -22.81 12.70 1.07
N LEU A 231 -22.77 13.93 1.59
CA LEU A 231 -22.42 14.25 2.98
C LEU A 231 -23.25 13.48 4.02
N ASP A 232 -24.57 13.40 3.83
CA ASP A 232 -25.45 12.71 4.77
C ASP A 232 -25.21 11.20 4.79
N SER A 233 -25.04 10.58 3.63
CA SER A 233 -24.70 9.15 3.52
C SER A 233 -23.29 8.84 4.05
N PHE A 234 -22.36 9.76 3.83
CA PHE A 234 -21.03 9.69 4.43
C PHE A 234 -21.11 9.75 5.95
N ALA A 235 -21.92 10.65 6.52
CA ALA A 235 -22.11 10.75 7.96
C ALA A 235 -22.71 9.44 8.54
N GLU A 236 -23.73 8.88 7.88
CA GLU A 236 -24.35 7.61 8.28
C GLU A 236 -23.40 6.40 8.26
N SER A 237 -22.40 6.43 7.40
CA SER A 237 -21.46 5.31 7.22
C SER A 237 -20.17 5.52 8.00
N PHE A 238 -19.57 6.71 7.91
CA PHE A 238 -18.22 6.99 8.43
C PHE A 238 -18.23 7.66 9.81
N LEU A 239 -19.20 8.59 10.06
CA LEU A 239 -19.28 9.33 11.31
C LEU A 239 -20.11 8.63 12.39
N VAL A 240 -20.54 7.40 12.18
CA VAL A 240 -21.06 6.56 13.28
C VAL A 240 -19.95 6.41 14.32
N LYS A 241 -20.27 6.64 15.60
CA LYS A 241 -19.29 6.76 16.71
C LYS A 241 -18.25 5.64 16.74
N CYS A 242 -18.68 4.39 16.55
CA CYS A 242 -17.76 3.24 16.54
C CYS A 242 -16.84 3.24 15.30
N THR A 243 -17.36 3.59 14.12
CA THR A 243 -16.56 3.66 12.90
C THR A 243 -15.52 4.76 12.97
N LEU A 244 -15.92 5.97 13.38
CA LEU A 244 -15.01 7.10 13.58
C LEU A 244 -13.94 6.77 14.62
N GLY A 245 -14.35 6.24 15.77
CA GLY A 245 -13.44 5.86 16.84
C GLY A 245 -12.42 4.81 16.42
N GLN A 246 -12.86 3.76 15.73
CA GLN A 246 -11.97 2.73 15.17
C GLN A 246 -11.04 3.31 14.11
N THR A 247 -11.52 4.22 13.27
CA THR A 247 -10.69 4.87 12.25
C THR A 247 -9.54 5.62 12.92
N ILE A 248 -9.83 6.44 13.92
CA ILE A 248 -8.82 7.23 14.63
C ILE A 248 -7.85 6.33 15.41
N SER A 249 -8.33 5.30 16.10
CA SER A 249 -7.48 4.49 17.00
C SER A 249 -6.79 3.31 16.32
N ARG A 250 -7.43 2.69 15.34
CA ARG A 250 -6.96 1.42 14.75
C ARG A 250 -6.46 1.56 13.31
N TYR A 251 -7.14 2.39 12.47
CA TYR A 251 -6.91 2.44 11.03
C TYR A 251 -6.13 3.68 10.56
N MET A 252 -5.75 4.56 11.49
CA MET A 252 -4.68 5.55 11.26
C MET A 252 -3.38 4.99 11.83
N VAL A 253 -2.39 4.78 10.99
CA VAL A 253 -1.09 4.21 11.36
C VAL A 253 -0.08 5.33 11.56
N LEU A 254 0.59 5.34 12.71
CA LEU A 254 1.70 6.26 13.00
C LEU A 254 2.99 5.57 12.54
N ILE A 255 3.67 6.13 11.55
CA ILE A 255 4.91 5.54 11.04
C ILE A 255 6.15 6.17 11.66
N ALA A 256 7.25 5.43 11.68
CA ALA A 256 8.52 5.84 12.31
C ALA A 256 9.09 7.17 11.77
N SER A 257 8.74 7.59 10.56
CA SER A 257 9.09 8.90 10.00
C SER A 257 8.23 10.07 10.54
N GLU A 258 7.49 9.86 11.62
CA GLU A 258 6.56 10.84 12.22
C GLU A 258 5.49 11.33 11.25
N GLN A 259 4.98 10.43 10.45
CA GLN A 259 3.85 10.64 9.55
C GLN A 259 2.67 9.77 9.96
N LYS A 260 1.45 10.30 9.78
CA LYS A 260 0.23 9.52 9.93
C LYS A 260 -0.26 9.05 8.57
N LEU A 261 -0.44 7.74 8.44
CA LEU A 261 -1.10 7.13 7.28
C LEU A 261 -2.52 6.75 7.65
N MET A 262 -3.45 7.09 6.77
CA MET A 262 -4.83 6.62 6.86
C MET A 262 -5.03 5.43 5.95
N MET A 263 -5.55 4.33 6.50
CA MET A 263 -5.94 3.20 5.68
C MET A 263 -7.17 3.54 4.84
N ARG A 264 -7.15 3.10 3.61
CA ARG A 264 -8.26 3.28 2.66
C ARG A 264 -9.41 2.32 3.00
N PRO A 265 -10.66 2.63 2.59
CA PRO A 265 -11.82 1.80 2.92
C PRO A 265 -11.62 0.32 2.60
N TYR A 266 -11.18 -0.01 1.39
CA TYR A 266 -10.94 -1.40 0.98
C TYR A 266 -9.90 -2.13 1.84
N GLN A 267 -8.87 -1.42 2.32
CA GLN A 267 -7.88 -1.98 3.24
C GLN A 267 -8.49 -2.27 4.61
N VAL A 268 -9.32 -1.35 5.10
CA VAL A 268 -10.04 -1.52 6.38
C VAL A 268 -10.99 -2.72 6.31
N TYR A 269 -11.75 -2.86 5.22
CA TYR A 269 -12.64 -4.00 5.04
C TYR A 269 -11.88 -5.32 4.93
N ALA A 270 -10.79 -5.36 4.19
CA ALA A 270 -9.95 -6.56 4.11
C ALA A 270 -9.42 -6.99 5.49
N VAL A 271 -8.92 -6.02 6.29
CA VAL A 271 -8.47 -6.31 7.66
C VAL A 271 -9.62 -6.81 8.54
N LYS A 272 -10.79 -6.18 8.49
CA LYS A 272 -11.98 -6.61 9.24
C LYS A 272 -12.36 -8.04 8.88
N GLN A 273 -12.46 -8.36 7.61
CA GLN A 273 -12.83 -9.69 7.13
C GLN A 273 -11.85 -10.78 7.58
N ILE A 274 -10.53 -10.49 7.57
CA ILE A 274 -9.52 -11.42 8.10
C ILE A 274 -9.70 -11.61 9.61
N VAL A 275 -9.78 -10.50 10.36
CA VAL A 275 -9.87 -10.53 11.82
C VAL A 275 -11.18 -11.23 12.28
N ASP A 276 -12.29 -10.93 11.62
CA ASP A 276 -13.59 -11.55 11.92
C ASP A 276 -13.59 -13.05 11.57
N CYS A 277 -12.99 -13.43 10.44
CA CYS A 277 -12.84 -14.84 10.08
C CYS A 277 -11.98 -15.61 11.10
N ILE A 278 -10.95 -14.98 11.65
CA ILE A 278 -10.12 -15.57 12.69
C ILE A 278 -10.90 -15.68 14.00
N HIS A 279 -11.60 -14.62 14.43
CA HIS A 279 -12.39 -14.66 15.66
C HIS A 279 -13.50 -15.71 15.61
N GLN A 280 -14.17 -15.84 14.47
CA GLN A 280 -15.23 -16.83 14.26
C GLN A 280 -14.72 -18.24 13.97
N ASN A 281 -13.40 -18.39 13.78
CA ASN A 281 -12.77 -19.65 13.36
C ASN A 281 -13.42 -20.25 12.09
N CYS A 282 -13.70 -19.40 11.09
CA CYS A 282 -14.50 -19.78 9.93
C CYS A 282 -13.68 -20.32 8.74
N GLY A 283 -12.51 -20.92 9.00
CA GLY A 283 -11.64 -21.51 7.99
C GLY A 283 -10.60 -20.52 7.45
N ASN A 284 -10.18 -20.73 6.21
CA ASN A 284 -9.16 -19.96 5.51
C ASN A 284 -9.78 -18.88 4.61
N GLY A 285 -8.93 -18.01 4.03
CA GLY A 285 -9.43 -17.02 3.09
C GLY A 285 -8.35 -16.34 2.27
N TYR A 286 -8.73 -15.64 1.20
CA TYR A 286 -7.79 -14.80 0.45
C TYR A 286 -8.35 -13.41 0.16
N ILE A 287 -7.43 -12.48 0.00
CA ILE A 287 -7.67 -11.08 -0.36
C ILE A 287 -7.14 -10.88 -1.79
N TRP A 288 -8.06 -10.52 -2.68
CA TRP A 288 -7.71 -10.14 -4.04
C TRP A 288 -7.54 -8.63 -4.13
N HIS A 289 -6.33 -8.15 -3.90
CA HIS A 289 -5.97 -6.75 -4.02
C HIS A 289 -4.89 -6.55 -5.09
N THR A 290 -5.16 -5.67 -6.05
CA THR A 290 -4.23 -5.39 -7.15
C THR A 290 -2.87 -4.90 -6.66
N THR A 291 -1.84 -5.00 -7.49
CA THR A 291 -0.51 -4.43 -7.21
C THR A 291 -0.63 -2.92 -6.99
N GLY A 292 0.15 -2.38 -6.06
CA GLY A 292 0.08 -0.96 -5.67
C GLY A 292 -1.07 -0.58 -4.73
N SER A 293 -1.91 -1.53 -4.31
CA SER A 293 -3.02 -1.28 -3.36
C SER A 293 -2.58 -1.15 -1.89
N GLY A 294 -1.29 -1.32 -1.58
CA GLY A 294 -0.77 -1.29 -0.21
C GLY A 294 -1.08 -2.58 0.58
N LYS A 295 -0.95 -3.74 -0.06
CA LYS A 295 -1.13 -5.06 0.57
C LYS A 295 -0.29 -5.21 1.83
N THR A 296 0.96 -4.73 1.84
CA THR A 296 1.87 -4.78 2.99
C THR A 296 1.31 -4.05 4.21
N LEU A 297 0.74 -2.84 4.03
CA LEU A 297 0.08 -2.11 5.13
C LEU A 297 -1.15 -2.85 5.64
N THR A 298 -1.93 -3.45 4.74
CA THR A 298 -3.13 -4.22 5.09
C THR A 298 -2.78 -5.46 5.90
N SER A 299 -1.79 -6.23 5.47
CA SER A 299 -1.31 -7.43 6.16
C SER A 299 -0.63 -7.12 7.49
N PHE A 300 0.20 -6.05 7.55
CA PHE A 300 0.76 -5.54 8.80
C PHE A 300 -0.35 -5.23 9.80
N LYS A 301 -1.40 -4.52 9.36
CA LYS A 301 -2.49 -4.14 10.26
C LYS A 301 -3.30 -5.34 10.73
N ALA A 302 -3.59 -6.30 9.87
CA ALA A 302 -4.22 -7.55 10.27
C ALA A 302 -3.38 -8.28 11.32
N SER A 303 -2.09 -8.46 11.09
CA SER A 303 -1.16 -9.12 12.01
C SER A 303 -1.11 -8.43 13.39
N THR A 304 -1.01 -7.10 13.41
CA THR A 304 -0.91 -6.34 14.67
C THR A 304 -2.20 -6.34 15.47
N LEU A 305 -3.37 -6.36 14.82
CA LEU A 305 -4.65 -6.48 15.52
C LEU A 305 -4.86 -7.87 16.13
N LEU A 306 -4.17 -8.90 15.62
CA LEU A 306 -4.20 -10.25 16.15
C LEU A 306 -3.22 -10.47 17.32
N LYS A 307 -2.25 -9.56 17.49
CA LYS A 307 -1.21 -9.68 18.51
C LYS A 307 -1.78 -9.78 19.92
N ASP A 308 -2.90 -9.08 20.18
CA ASP A 308 -3.57 -9.07 21.49
C ASP A 308 -4.65 -10.15 21.62
N ASN A 309 -4.85 -11.02 20.60
CA ASN A 309 -5.80 -12.11 20.67
C ASN A 309 -5.20 -13.27 21.48
N PRO A 310 -5.80 -13.63 22.67
CA PRO A 310 -5.28 -14.71 23.51
C PRO A 310 -5.43 -16.10 22.88
N ASP A 311 -6.37 -16.27 21.94
CA ASP A 311 -6.63 -17.57 21.29
C ASP A 311 -5.62 -17.88 20.18
N ILE A 312 -4.80 -16.90 19.78
CA ILE A 312 -3.78 -17.05 18.73
C ILE A 312 -2.41 -17.15 19.38
N GLU A 313 -1.72 -18.26 19.14
CA GLU A 313 -0.36 -18.47 19.65
C GLU A 313 0.65 -17.60 18.92
N LYS A 314 0.66 -17.65 17.59
CA LYS A 314 1.56 -16.92 16.70
C LYS A 314 0.82 -16.44 15.45
N CYS A 315 1.27 -15.31 14.91
CA CYS A 315 0.90 -14.83 13.58
C CYS A 315 2.18 -14.75 12.71
N LEU A 316 2.25 -15.54 11.65
CA LEU A 316 3.37 -15.55 10.72
C LEU A 316 2.99 -14.81 9.45
N PHE A 317 3.76 -13.80 9.11
CA PHE A 317 3.71 -13.20 7.79
C PHE A 317 4.76 -13.88 6.90
N VAL A 318 4.29 -14.59 5.89
CA VAL A 318 5.13 -15.44 5.04
C VAL A 318 5.28 -14.79 3.68
N VAL A 319 6.52 -14.49 3.32
CA VAL A 319 6.89 -13.94 2.02
C VAL A 319 7.61 -14.99 1.17
N ASP A 320 7.53 -14.80 -0.14
CA ASP A 320 8.07 -15.75 -1.09
C ASP A 320 9.60 -15.64 -1.24
N ARG A 321 10.18 -14.44 -1.25
CA ARG A 321 11.61 -14.21 -1.56
C ARG A 321 12.38 -13.54 -0.42
N LYS A 322 13.70 -13.79 -0.37
CA LYS A 322 14.62 -13.10 0.56
C LYS A 322 14.62 -11.58 0.38
N ASP A 323 14.58 -11.09 -0.86
CA ASP A 323 14.54 -9.66 -1.15
C ASP A 323 13.22 -9.04 -0.70
N LEU A 324 12.11 -9.76 -0.87
CA LEU A 324 10.79 -9.37 -0.34
C LEU A 324 10.77 -9.47 1.20
N ASP A 325 11.45 -10.45 1.81
CA ASP A 325 11.59 -10.55 3.26
C ASP A 325 12.24 -9.28 3.83
N ARG A 326 13.36 -8.84 3.24
CA ARG A 326 14.03 -7.60 3.65
C ARG A 326 13.15 -6.37 3.42
N GLN A 327 12.58 -6.22 2.24
CA GLN A 327 11.71 -5.08 1.89
C GLN A 327 10.47 -5.05 2.80
N THR A 328 9.84 -6.19 3.03
CA THR A 328 8.67 -6.31 3.90
C THR A 328 9.03 -5.98 5.35
N ARG A 329 10.16 -6.43 5.85
CA ARG A 329 10.64 -6.09 7.21
C ARG A 329 10.93 -4.60 7.34
N GLU A 330 11.58 -3.98 6.35
CA GLU A 330 11.81 -2.54 6.33
C GLU A 330 10.50 -1.77 6.33
N GLU A 331 9.50 -2.22 5.58
CA GLU A 331 8.16 -1.61 5.57
C GLU A 331 7.41 -1.83 6.88
N PHE A 332 7.45 -3.04 7.45
CA PHE A 332 6.83 -3.30 8.75
C PHE A 332 7.47 -2.46 9.86
N ASN A 333 8.80 -2.32 9.84
CA ASN A 333 9.53 -1.48 10.80
C ASN A 333 9.31 0.03 10.57
N LYS A 334 8.95 0.46 9.35
CA LYS A 334 8.46 1.84 9.12
C LYS A 334 7.11 2.06 9.80
N PHE A 335 6.21 1.07 9.76
CA PHE A 335 4.89 1.19 10.39
C PHE A 335 4.98 1.12 11.93
N GLN A 336 5.88 0.30 12.44
CA GLN A 336 6.16 0.21 13.87
C GLN A 336 7.62 -0.24 14.08
N GLU A 337 8.45 0.64 14.62
CA GLU A 337 9.86 0.38 14.87
C GLU A 337 10.06 -0.86 15.76
N GLY A 338 10.97 -1.74 15.36
CA GLY A 338 11.30 -2.97 16.11
C GLY A 338 10.19 -4.03 16.13
N CYS A 339 9.12 -3.87 15.32
CA CYS A 339 8.03 -4.86 15.30
C CYS A 339 8.44 -6.20 14.71
N VAL A 340 9.50 -6.21 13.89
CA VAL A 340 10.01 -7.42 13.24
C VAL A 340 11.53 -7.42 13.25
N GLU A 341 12.11 -8.45 13.84
CA GLU A 341 13.54 -8.72 13.81
C GLU A 341 13.93 -9.61 12.63
N GLU A 342 15.22 -9.58 12.28
CA GLU A 342 15.75 -10.42 11.22
C GLU A 342 15.82 -11.90 11.63
N ASN A 343 15.20 -12.78 10.84
CA ASN A 343 15.43 -14.21 10.94
C ASN A 343 16.61 -14.58 10.03
N THR A 344 17.81 -14.51 10.57
CA THR A 344 19.05 -14.78 9.80
C THR A 344 19.11 -16.21 9.26
N ASN A 345 18.51 -17.17 9.98
CA ASN A 345 18.51 -18.59 9.60
C ASN A 345 17.29 -19.34 10.17
N THR A 346 17.19 -20.64 9.86
CA THR A 346 16.11 -21.52 10.34
C THR A 346 16.14 -21.70 11.86
N ASP A 347 17.33 -21.71 12.50
CA ASP A 347 17.45 -21.82 13.97
C ASP A 347 16.83 -20.60 14.66
N ALA A 348 17.08 -19.38 14.15
CA ALA A 348 16.48 -18.16 14.67
C ALA A 348 14.95 -18.19 14.55
N LEU A 349 14.43 -18.64 13.40
CA LEU A 349 12.98 -18.79 13.19
C LEU A 349 12.36 -19.75 14.19
N VAL A 350 12.93 -20.96 14.35
CA VAL A 350 12.42 -21.98 15.29
C VAL A 350 12.47 -21.48 16.74
N ARG A 351 13.57 -20.83 17.15
CA ARG A 351 13.69 -20.22 18.48
C ARG A 351 12.59 -19.19 18.74
N ARG A 352 12.30 -18.30 17.77
CA ARG A 352 11.26 -17.27 17.90
C ARG A 352 9.85 -17.88 17.90
N LEU A 353 9.62 -18.93 17.13
CA LEU A 353 8.35 -19.66 17.17
C LEU A 353 8.06 -20.24 18.55
N LEU A 354 9.11 -20.72 19.24
CA LEU A 354 9.00 -21.30 20.59
C LEU A 354 9.08 -20.27 21.72
N SER A 355 9.38 -19.02 21.44
CA SER A 355 9.50 -17.94 22.42
C SER A 355 8.11 -17.51 22.92
N ASP A 356 7.98 -17.28 24.22
CA ASP A 356 6.78 -16.68 24.84
C ASP A 356 6.81 -15.15 24.86
N ASP A 357 7.85 -14.54 24.29
CA ASP A 357 7.98 -13.08 24.22
C ASP A 357 6.83 -12.49 23.37
N TYR A 358 6.20 -11.46 23.90
CA TYR A 358 5.18 -10.71 23.17
C TYR A 358 5.69 -10.10 21.86
N ALA A 359 6.97 -9.73 21.79
CA ALA A 359 7.61 -9.29 20.55
C ALA A 359 7.56 -10.35 19.45
N ASP A 360 7.69 -11.62 19.83
CA ASP A 360 7.66 -12.77 18.93
C ASP A 360 6.26 -13.31 18.60
N LYS A 361 5.20 -12.62 19.00
CA LYS A 361 3.83 -12.98 18.59
C LYS A 361 3.58 -12.79 17.10
N VAL A 362 4.24 -11.81 16.47
CA VAL A 362 4.21 -11.58 15.01
C VAL A 362 5.61 -11.82 14.46
N ILE A 363 5.73 -12.73 13.51
CA ILE A 363 6.99 -13.13 12.90
C ILE A 363 6.89 -12.99 11.38
N VAL A 364 7.85 -12.31 10.75
CA VAL A 364 8.01 -12.31 9.29
C VAL A 364 9.07 -13.35 8.91
N CYS A 365 8.76 -14.20 7.95
CA CYS A 365 9.69 -15.23 7.47
C CYS A 365 9.46 -15.55 5.99
N THR A 366 10.45 -16.18 5.37
CA THR A 366 10.26 -16.73 4.01
C THR A 366 9.65 -18.12 4.06
N ILE A 367 8.89 -18.47 3.02
CA ILE A 367 8.27 -19.79 2.89
C ILE A 367 9.32 -20.92 2.87
N GLN A 368 10.49 -20.66 2.30
CA GLN A 368 11.60 -21.62 2.24
C GLN A 368 12.16 -21.94 3.63
N LYS A 369 12.35 -20.93 4.50
CA LYS A 369 12.81 -21.18 5.86
C LYS A 369 11.83 -22.03 6.66
N LEU A 370 10.54 -21.77 6.47
CA LEU A 370 9.48 -22.55 7.11
C LEU A 370 9.43 -23.98 6.53
N GLY A 371 9.50 -24.14 5.21
CA GLY A 371 9.57 -25.44 4.55
C GLY A 371 10.76 -26.26 5.03
N LEU A 372 11.97 -25.68 5.10
CA LEU A 372 13.18 -26.33 5.62
C LEU A 372 13.05 -26.77 7.09
N ALA A 373 12.33 -26.02 7.91
CA ALA A 373 12.07 -26.40 9.29
C ALA A 373 11.18 -27.65 9.39
N LEU A 374 10.18 -27.76 8.51
CA LEU A 374 9.23 -28.87 8.50
C LEU A 374 9.69 -30.10 7.71
N ASP A 375 10.66 -29.95 6.80
CA ASP A 375 11.22 -31.03 5.99
C ASP A 375 12.25 -31.84 6.75
N GLU A 376 11.87 -33.06 7.15
CA GLU A 376 12.76 -34.01 7.84
C GLU A 376 13.93 -34.50 6.97
N SER A 377 13.77 -34.47 5.65
CA SER A 377 14.80 -34.90 4.68
C SER A 377 15.84 -33.81 4.42
N SER A 378 15.63 -32.58 4.91
CA SER A 378 16.56 -31.49 4.71
C SER A 378 17.94 -31.80 5.29
N LYS A 379 19.00 -31.39 4.59
CA LYS A 379 20.40 -31.63 5.01
C LYS A 379 20.66 -31.15 6.45
N ARG A 380 20.01 -30.08 6.87
CA ARG A 380 20.15 -29.53 8.24
C ARG A 380 19.50 -30.44 9.27
N ASN A 381 18.29 -30.94 9.01
CA ASN A 381 17.63 -31.87 9.92
C ASN A 381 18.38 -33.21 9.99
N GLN A 382 18.95 -33.70 8.87
CA GLN A 382 19.81 -34.86 8.88
C GLN A 382 21.11 -34.65 9.68
N GLN A 383 21.77 -33.50 9.54
CA GLN A 383 22.96 -33.14 10.34
C GLN A 383 22.63 -33.07 11.83
N ARG A 384 21.49 -32.52 12.21
CA ARG A 384 21.04 -32.48 13.62
C ARG A 384 20.81 -33.89 14.18
N ARG A 385 20.14 -34.77 13.42
CA ARG A 385 20.00 -36.19 13.80
C ARG A 385 21.35 -36.90 13.98
N ASN A 386 22.27 -36.67 13.05
CA ASN A 386 23.63 -37.27 13.14
C ASN A 386 24.39 -36.77 14.38
N ASN A 387 24.06 -35.56 14.85
CA ASN A 387 24.66 -34.96 16.07
C ASN A 387 23.82 -35.26 17.33
N ASN A 388 22.88 -36.19 17.30
CA ASN A 388 21.94 -36.49 18.43
C ASN A 388 21.17 -35.27 18.93
N GLN A 389 20.85 -34.33 18.05
CA GLN A 389 20.01 -33.17 18.34
C GLN A 389 18.61 -33.37 17.76
N LEU A 390 17.61 -32.82 18.44
CA LEU A 390 16.24 -32.79 17.92
C LEU A 390 16.21 -32.05 16.58
N THR A 391 15.48 -32.59 15.60
CA THR A 391 15.19 -31.89 14.34
C THR A 391 14.35 -30.65 14.61
N TYR A 392 14.31 -29.72 13.68
CA TYR A 392 13.45 -28.53 13.83
C TYR A 392 11.98 -28.89 13.98
N LYS A 393 11.51 -29.89 13.21
CA LYS A 393 10.14 -30.39 13.28
C LYS A 393 9.81 -30.95 14.65
N GLU A 394 10.71 -31.77 15.24
CA GLU A 394 10.56 -32.29 16.61
C GLU A 394 10.57 -31.18 17.67
N GLN A 395 11.35 -30.12 17.48
CA GLN A 395 11.34 -28.97 18.38
C GLN A 395 10.02 -28.19 18.32
N LEU A 396 9.39 -28.13 17.13
CA LEU A 396 8.13 -27.43 16.92
C LEU A 396 6.90 -28.23 17.36
N GLU A 397 7.05 -29.52 17.76
CA GLU A 397 5.93 -30.38 18.19
C GLU A 397 5.02 -29.75 19.26
N PRO A 398 5.51 -28.96 20.23
CA PRO A 398 4.67 -28.25 21.20
C PRO A 398 3.67 -27.27 20.58
N LEU A 399 3.98 -26.76 19.38
CA LEU A 399 3.12 -25.81 18.65
C LEU A 399 2.13 -26.50 17.72
N ARG A 400 2.27 -27.80 17.46
CA ARG A 400 1.49 -28.53 16.45
C ARG A 400 -0.01 -28.34 16.59
N ASN A 401 -0.54 -28.42 17.81
CA ASN A 401 -1.95 -28.30 18.09
C ASN A 401 -2.38 -26.89 18.52
N LYS A 402 -1.44 -25.94 18.52
CA LYS A 402 -1.73 -24.54 18.81
C LYS A 402 -2.38 -23.86 17.61
N ARG A 403 -3.15 -22.82 17.89
CA ARG A 403 -3.79 -22.03 16.85
C ARG A 403 -2.81 -20.99 16.33
N ILE A 404 -2.34 -21.19 15.10
CA ILE A 404 -1.38 -20.32 14.41
C ILE A 404 -2.05 -19.73 13.19
N VAL A 405 -1.83 -18.45 12.95
CA VAL A 405 -2.30 -17.74 11.76
C VAL A 405 -1.14 -17.52 10.81
N PHE A 406 -1.31 -17.91 9.56
CA PHE A 406 -0.36 -17.64 8.48
C PHE A 406 -0.97 -16.65 7.50
N ILE A 407 -0.27 -15.57 7.22
CA ILE A 407 -0.62 -14.57 6.21
C ILE A 407 0.44 -14.63 5.12
N PHE A 408 0.04 -14.98 3.91
CA PHE A 408 0.93 -15.17 2.76
C PHE A 408 0.83 -14.00 1.79
N ASP A 409 1.96 -13.42 1.43
CA ASP A 409 2.01 -12.42 0.36
C ASP A 409 2.29 -13.09 -0.99
N GLU A 410 1.72 -12.53 -2.07
CA GLU A 410 1.80 -13.03 -3.46
C GLU A 410 1.54 -14.54 -3.58
N CYS A 411 0.46 -14.99 -2.95
CA CYS A 411 0.14 -16.41 -2.75
C CYS A 411 -0.21 -17.22 -4.03
N HIS A 412 -0.17 -16.59 -5.21
CA HIS A 412 -0.42 -17.22 -6.51
C HIS A 412 0.79 -17.95 -7.08
N ARG A 413 1.97 -17.87 -6.45
CA ARG A 413 3.21 -18.45 -6.99
C ARG A 413 3.30 -19.96 -6.81
N SER A 414 3.99 -20.63 -7.76
CA SER A 414 3.98 -22.09 -7.95
C SER A 414 4.54 -22.94 -6.81
N GLN A 415 5.48 -22.41 -6.02
CA GLN A 415 6.07 -23.14 -4.87
C GLN A 415 5.13 -23.25 -3.66
N PHE A 416 4.02 -22.57 -3.73
CA PHE A 416 3.07 -22.50 -2.63
C PHE A 416 2.43 -23.86 -2.31
N GLY A 417 2.22 -24.73 -3.31
CA GLY A 417 1.47 -25.96 -3.16
C GLY A 417 2.08 -27.00 -2.21
N GLU A 418 3.38 -27.25 -2.29
CA GLU A 418 4.05 -28.28 -1.45
C GLU A 418 4.27 -27.78 -0.01
N ASN A 419 4.78 -26.56 0.12
CA ASN A 419 4.99 -25.97 1.44
C ASN A 419 3.67 -25.73 2.19
N HIS A 420 2.62 -25.32 1.47
CA HIS A 420 1.28 -25.18 2.01
C HIS A 420 0.74 -26.51 2.56
N LYS A 421 0.94 -27.61 1.83
CA LYS A 421 0.55 -28.95 2.27
C LYS A 421 1.29 -29.35 3.53
N ALA A 422 2.62 -29.16 3.57
CA ALA A 422 3.45 -29.44 4.74
C ALA A 422 3.03 -28.63 5.98
N ILE A 423 2.68 -27.33 5.78
CA ILE A 423 2.18 -26.47 6.86
C ILE A 423 0.84 -27.00 7.40
N LYS A 424 -0.12 -27.32 6.53
CA LYS A 424 -1.44 -27.87 6.95
C LYS A 424 -1.31 -29.24 7.64
N GLU A 425 -0.43 -30.08 7.18
CA GLU A 425 -0.19 -31.41 7.77
C GLU A 425 0.45 -31.29 9.17
N PHE A 426 1.36 -30.36 9.35
CA PHE A 426 2.03 -30.16 10.62
C PHE A 426 1.20 -29.35 11.61
N PHE A 427 0.51 -28.29 11.17
CA PHE A 427 -0.33 -27.41 11.99
C PHE A 427 -1.81 -27.58 11.65
N PRO A 428 -2.49 -28.62 12.12
CA PRO A 428 -3.87 -28.92 11.72
C PRO A 428 -4.88 -27.84 12.14
N ASN A 429 -4.57 -27.05 13.18
CA ASN A 429 -5.42 -25.96 13.67
C ASN A 429 -5.03 -24.58 13.11
N ALA A 430 -4.13 -24.54 12.10
CA ALA A 430 -3.73 -23.29 11.49
C ALA A 430 -4.80 -22.71 10.58
N GLN A 431 -4.91 -21.38 10.57
CA GLN A 431 -5.68 -20.64 9.57
C GLN A 431 -4.74 -19.93 8.60
N LEU A 432 -5.06 -20.01 7.32
CA LEU A 432 -4.22 -19.56 6.23
C LEU A 432 -4.93 -18.46 5.45
N PHE A 433 -4.27 -17.31 5.31
CA PHE A 433 -4.79 -16.16 4.57
C PHE A 433 -3.82 -15.76 3.48
N GLY A 434 -4.32 -15.67 2.24
CA GLY A 434 -3.52 -15.31 1.07
C GLY A 434 -3.79 -13.88 0.60
N PHE A 435 -2.75 -13.13 0.28
CA PHE A 435 -2.84 -11.87 -0.46
C PHE A 435 -2.33 -12.07 -1.88
N THR A 436 -3.07 -11.63 -2.87
CA THR A 436 -2.66 -11.70 -4.28
C THR A 436 -3.28 -10.59 -5.11
N GLY A 437 -2.54 -10.11 -6.11
CA GLY A 437 -3.07 -9.23 -7.16
C GLY A 437 -3.63 -10.00 -8.36
N THR A 438 -3.24 -11.28 -8.50
CA THR A 438 -3.53 -12.14 -9.66
C THR A 438 -3.96 -13.54 -9.19
N PRO A 439 -5.21 -13.70 -8.71
CA PRO A 439 -5.70 -15.01 -8.31
C PRO A 439 -5.67 -16.02 -9.47
N ILE A 440 -5.48 -17.27 -9.15
CA ILE A 440 -5.59 -18.38 -10.10
C ILE A 440 -7.03 -18.89 -10.06
N PHE A 441 -7.72 -18.80 -11.20
CA PHE A 441 -9.05 -19.32 -11.43
C PHE A 441 -8.98 -20.57 -12.33
N ASP A 442 -10.07 -21.28 -12.50
CA ASP A 442 -10.13 -22.48 -13.37
C ASP A 442 -9.65 -22.20 -14.79
N ASP A 443 -10.01 -21.03 -15.35
CA ASP A 443 -9.69 -20.63 -16.71
C ASP A 443 -8.19 -20.34 -16.94
N ASN A 444 -7.45 -19.97 -15.90
CA ASN A 444 -6.02 -19.66 -15.99
C ASN A 444 -5.12 -20.60 -15.19
N ALA A 445 -5.67 -21.68 -14.65
CA ALA A 445 -4.93 -22.71 -13.97
C ALA A 445 -4.08 -23.52 -14.99
N SER A 446 -2.75 -23.43 -14.89
CA SER A 446 -1.85 -24.22 -15.71
C SER A 446 -1.68 -25.62 -15.10
N ALA A 447 -1.83 -26.66 -15.92
CA ALA A 447 -1.51 -28.03 -15.55
C ALA A 447 0.01 -28.16 -15.38
N GLN A 448 0.52 -28.15 -14.16
CA GLN A 448 1.90 -28.53 -13.88
C GLN A 448 2.00 -30.06 -13.97
N LYS A 449 2.69 -30.57 -14.99
CA LYS A 449 3.07 -31.97 -15.08
C LYS A 449 4.16 -32.25 -14.04
N ILE A 450 3.78 -32.83 -12.91
CA ILE A 450 4.73 -33.52 -12.03
C ILE A 450 4.84 -34.96 -12.55
N GLU A 451 6.07 -35.42 -12.80
CA GLU A 451 6.32 -36.76 -13.32
C GLU A 451 5.57 -37.83 -12.50
N GLY A 452 4.62 -38.48 -13.15
CA GLY A 452 3.96 -39.70 -12.64
C GLY A 452 2.64 -39.54 -11.88
N GLN A 453 2.11 -38.33 -11.66
CA GLN A 453 0.77 -38.13 -11.08
C GLN A 453 -0.08 -37.21 -11.95
N GLN A 454 -1.39 -37.47 -12.00
CA GLN A 454 -2.38 -36.63 -12.66
C GLN A 454 -2.31 -35.22 -12.05
N ALA A 455 -1.93 -34.23 -12.87
CA ALA A 455 -1.82 -32.85 -12.45
C ALA A 455 -3.20 -32.33 -11.99
N SER A 456 -3.38 -32.11 -10.72
CA SER A 456 -4.57 -31.39 -10.23
C SER A 456 -4.32 -29.90 -10.41
N MET A 457 -5.12 -29.25 -11.24
CA MET A 457 -5.21 -27.80 -11.31
C MET A 457 -5.62 -27.29 -9.93
N LYS A 458 -4.79 -26.46 -9.31
CA LYS A 458 -5.16 -25.82 -8.03
C LYS A 458 -5.41 -24.35 -8.25
N THR A 459 -6.63 -23.95 -7.99
CA THR A 459 -7.04 -22.56 -7.95
C THR A 459 -6.64 -21.91 -6.63
N THR A 460 -6.72 -20.58 -6.57
CA THR A 460 -6.54 -19.86 -5.30
C THR A 460 -7.61 -20.28 -4.28
N GLU A 461 -8.81 -20.60 -4.72
CA GLU A 461 -9.91 -21.08 -3.85
C GLU A 461 -9.64 -22.49 -3.32
N ASP A 462 -9.03 -23.39 -4.09
CA ASP A 462 -8.61 -24.72 -3.58
C ASP A 462 -7.63 -24.63 -2.42
N LEU A 463 -6.81 -23.57 -2.39
CA LEU A 463 -5.79 -23.36 -1.36
C LEU A 463 -6.33 -22.61 -0.13
N PHE A 464 -7.16 -21.61 -0.35
CA PHE A 464 -7.61 -20.66 0.67
C PHE A 464 -9.13 -20.67 0.93
N GLU A 465 -9.87 -21.58 0.31
CA GLU A 465 -11.31 -21.84 0.51
C GLU A 465 -12.23 -20.72 -0.01
N LYS A 466 -12.04 -19.47 0.40
CA LYS A 466 -12.96 -18.39 0.03
C LYS A 466 -12.28 -17.04 -0.15
N ARG A 467 -12.84 -16.24 -1.05
CA ARG A 467 -12.47 -14.83 -1.20
C ARG A 467 -13.14 -14.01 -0.10
N LEU A 468 -12.34 -13.35 0.73
CA LEU A 468 -12.83 -12.48 1.80
C LEU A 468 -13.11 -11.06 1.32
N HIS A 469 -12.25 -10.52 0.45
CA HIS A 469 -12.43 -9.18 -0.11
C HIS A 469 -11.76 -9.07 -1.48
N ALA A 470 -12.28 -8.19 -2.35
CA ALA A 470 -11.70 -7.89 -3.66
C ALA A 470 -11.56 -6.38 -3.87
N TYR A 471 -10.37 -5.96 -4.32
CA TYR A 471 -10.08 -4.63 -4.82
C TYR A 471 -9.23 -4.78 -6.08
N THR A 472 -9.92 -4.83 -7.22
CA THR A 472 -9.31 -5.13 -8.52
C THR A 472 -8.64 -3.90 -9.12
N ILE A 473 -7.93 -4.10 -10.23
CA ILE A 473 -7.30 -3.00 -10.97
C ILE A 473 -8.31 -1.98 -11.47
N THR A 474 -9.54 -2.39 -11.79
CA THR A 474 -10.63 -1.49 -12.19
C THR A 474 -10.96 -0.51 -11.08
N HIS A 475 -11.17 -0.99 -9.86
CA HIS A 475 -11.40 -0.14 -8.69
C HIS A 475 -10.22 0.80 -8.43
N ALA A 476 -8.98 0.29 -8.58
CA ALA A 476 -7.78 1.10 -8.38
C ALA A 476 -7.62 2.22 -9.42
N ILE A 477 -8.05 1.99 -10.65
CA ILE A 477 -8.08 3.01 -11.72
C ILE A 477 -9.16 4.05 -11.43
N GLU A 478 -10.35 3.63 -10.99
CA GLU A 478 -11.47 4.51 -10.63
C GLU A 478 -11.09 5.40 -9.43
N ASP A 479 -10.37 4.86 -8.46
CA ASP A 479 -9.85 5.59 -7.30
C ASP A 479 -8.67 6.51 -7.63
N GLY A 480 -8.11 6.42 -8.84
CA GLY A 480 -6.89 7.14 -9.22
C GLY A 480 -5.62 6.60 -8.56
N ASN A 481 -5.67 5.41 -7.94
CA ASN A 481 -4.51 4.76 -7.32
C ASN A 481 -3.57 4.15 -8.35
N VAL A 482 -4.12 3.72 -9.48
CA VAL A 482 -3.39 3.19 -10.62
C VAL A 482 -3.76 4.02 -11.85
N LEU A 483 -2.78 4.30 -12.68
CA LEU A 483 -3.01 4.99 -13.95
C LEU A 483 -3.76 4.08 -14.91
N ARG A 484 -4.65 4.66 -15.69
CA ARG A 484 -5.22 3.94 -16.85
C ARG A 484 -4.10 3.52 -17.78
N PHE A 485 -4.18 2.30 -18.29
CA PHE A 485 -3.27 1.77 -19.28
C PHE A 485 -3.99 1.58 -20.61
N HIS A 486 -3.22 1.61 -21.70
CA HIS A 486 -3.69 1.33 -23.04
C HIS A 486 -2.87 0.16 -23.59
N VAL A 487 -3.51 -0.78 -24.26
CA VAL A 487 -2.86 -1.92 -24.90
C VAL A 487 -2.79 -1.66 -26.39
N ASP A 488 -1.58 -1.46 -26.89
CA ASP A 488 -1.31 -1.35 -28.32
C ASP A 488 -0.85 -2.72 -28.84
N TYR A 489 -1.53 -3.22 -29.84
CA TYR A 489 -1.11 -4.43 -30.55
C TYR A 489 -0.25 -4.03 -31.74
N PHE A 490 0.97 -4.59 -31.81
CA PHE A 490 1.82 -4.46 -32.97
C PHE A 490 1.68 -5.69 -33.85
N LYS A 491 1.22 -5.50 -35.08
CA LYS A 491 1.15 -6.54 -36.11
C LYS A 491 1.96 -6.07 -37.30
N PRO A 492 3.00 -6.83 -37.74
CA PRO A 492 3.74 -6.48 -38.94
C PRO A 492 2.82 -6.45 -40.15
N GLU A 493 2.96 -5.44 -40.99
CA GLU A 493 2.20 -5.30 -42.23
C GLU A 493 2.86 -6.12 -43.35
N GLY A 494 2.04 -6.69 -44.25
CA GLY A 494 2.52 -7.39 -45.44
C GLY A 494 1.69 -8.65 -45.76
N LYS A 495 1.87 -9.14 -47.01
CA LYS A 495 1.16 -10.38 -47.48
C LYS A 495 1.68 -11.65 -46.77
N ASN A 496 2.95 -11.64 -46.34
CA ASN A 496 3.55 -12.75 -45.56
C ASN A 496 4.28 -12.13 -44.36
N PRO A 497 3.59 -11.78 -43.26
CA PRO A 497 4.24 -11.23 -42.08
C PRO A 497 5.17 -12.29 -41.45
N PRO A 498 6.36 -11.87 -40.97
CA PRO A 498 7.27 -12.80 -40.29
C PRO A 498 6.60 -13.37 -39.03
N LYS A 499 6.88 -14.62 -38.74
CA LYS A 499 6.32 -15.30 -37.57
C LYS A 499 6.94 -14.75 -36.29
N PRO A 500 6.18 -14.69 -35.19
CA PRO A 500 6.72 -14.35 -33.87
C PRO A 500 7.98 -15.21 -33.56
N GLY A 501 9.05 -14.57 -33.09
CA GLY A 501 10.31 -15.24 -32.78
C GLY A 501 11.36 -15.22 -33.90
N GLU A 502 10.98 -14.98 -35.14
CA GLU A 502 11.94 -14.83 -36.25
C GLU A 502 12.74 -13.50 -36.13
N ALA A 503 13.99 -13.52 -36.52
CA ALA A 503 14.88 -12.33 -36.45
C ALA A 503 14.29 -11.11 -37.17
N LEU A 504 13.61 -11.32 -38.29
CA LEU A 504 12.93 -10.27 -39.06
C LEU A 504 11.78 -9.65 -38.27
N ALA A 505 11.02 -10.46 -37.54
CA ALA A 505 9.95 -9.99 -36.66
C ALA A 505 10.52 -9.16 -35.50
N LYS A 506 11.62 -9.59 -34.89
CA LYS A 506 12.31 -8.87 -33.81
C LYS A 506 12.84 -7.52 -34.28
N LYS A 507 13.44 -7.44 -35.48
CA LYS A 507 13.86 -6.15 -36.09
C LYS A 507 12.69 -5.19 -36.26
N ALA A 508 11.57 -5.65 -36.82
CA ALA A 508 10.38 -4.84 -36.99
C ALA A 508 9.82 -4.32 -35.67
N VAL A 509 9.83 -5.14 -34.60
CA VAL A 509 9.45 -4.73 -33.25
C VAL A 509 10.38 -3.62 -32.75
N ILE A 510 11.70 -3.77 -32.88
CA ILE A 510 12.67 -2.75 -32.43
C ILE A 510 12.48 -1.44 -33.22
N GLU A 511 12.28 -1.51 -34.53
CA GLU A 511 12.02 -0.31 -35.35
C GLU A 511 10.78 0.45 -34.88
N ALA A 512 9.69 -0.29 -34.60
CA ALA A 512 8.48 0.30 -34.03
C ALA A 512 8.72 0.90 -32.63
N ILE A 513 9.56 0.26 -31.81
CA ILE A 513 9.97 0.78 -30.51
C ILE A 513 10.75 2.08 -30.68
N LEU A 514 11.77 2.10 -31.53
CA LEU A 514 12.61 3.30 -31.79
C LEU A 514 11.79 4.47 -32.35
N ALA A 515 10.76 4.19 -33.14
CA ALA A 515 9.89 5.21 -33.70
C ALA A 515 8.93 5.84 -32.68
N LYS A 516 8.47 5.05 -31.69
CA LYS A 516 7.39 5.47 -30.76
C LYS A 516 7.86 5.76 -29.33
N HIS A 517 9.10 5.40 -28.99
CA HIS A 517 9.54 5.42 -27.58
C HIS A 517 9.48 6.82 -26.97
N ASP A 518 10.05 7.83 -27.63
CA ASP A 518 10.14 9.18 -27.10
C ASP A 518 8.75 9.80 -26.85
N ALA A 519 7.86 9.69 -27.83
CA ALA A 519 6.47 10.14 -27.67
C ALA A 519 5.75 9.37 -26.56
N ALA A 520 5.94 8.05 -26.50
CA ALA A 520 5.27 7.18 -25.54
C ALA A 520 5.78 7.32 -24.09
N THR A 521 7.01 7.80 -23.91
CA THR A 521 7.64 7.97 -22.60
C THR A 521 7.79 9.44 -22.18
N GLY A 522 7.07 10.34 -22.84
CA GLY A 522 7.12 11.78 -22.55
C GLY A 522 8.52 12.36 -22.73
N GLN A 523 9.13 12.13 -23.89
CA GLN A 523 10.49 12.55 -24.22
C GLN A 523 11.53 11.96 -23.25
N ARG A 524 11.42 10.64 -23.01
CA ARG A 524 12.30 9.86 -22.11
C ARG A 524 12.24 10.30 -20.64
N ARG A 525 11.18 10.99 -20.26
CA ARG A 525 10.91 11.27 -18.86
C ARG A 525 10.63 9.96 -18.08
N PHE A 526 10.01 9.00 -18.76
CA PHE A 526 9.69 7.68 -18.22
C PHE A 526 10.51 6.60 -18.91
N ASN A 527 10.66 5.46 -18.26
CA ASN A 527 11.31 4.27 -18.80
C ASN A 527 10.32 3.16 -19.18
N ALA A 528 10.82 2.12 -19.83
CA ALA A 528 10.03 0.99 -20.27
C ALA A 528 10.68 -0.36 -19.92
N LEU A 529 9.85 -1.41 -19.73
CA LEU A 529 10.29 -2.80 -19.70
C LEU A 529 9.96 -3.49 -21.03
N LEU A 530 10.89 -4.30 -21.52
CA LEU A 530 10.68 -5.24 -22.63
C LEU A 530 10.82 -6.66 -22.11
N ALA A 531 9.69 -7.34 -21.92
CA ALA A 531 9.67 -8.74 -21.55
C ALA A 531 9.87 -9.64 -22.77
N THR A 532 10.80 -10.58 -22.68
CA THR A 532 11.15 -11.54 -23.72
C THR A 532 10.84 -12.97 -23.28
N ALA A 533 10.65 -13.85 -24.25
CA ALA A 533 10.23 -15.23 -24.00
C ALA A 533 11.32 -16.12 -23.42
N SER A 534 12.58 -15.75 -23.60
CA SER A 534 13.74 -16.52 -23.17
C SER A 534 14.97 -15.65 -23.00
N ILE A 535 15.98 -16.17 -22.29
CA ILE A 535 17.29 -15.53 -22.16
C ILE A 535 17.94 -15.34 -23.56
N ASN A 536 17.79 -16.32 -24.46
CA ASN A 536 18.31 -16.21 -25.82
C ASN A 536 17.67 -15.05 -26.58
N ASP A 537 16.35 -14.86 -26.44
CA ASP A 537 15.63 -13.72 -27.00
C ASP A 537 16.11 -12.39 -26.41
N ALA A 538 16.31 -12.33 -25.10
CA ALA A 538 16.81 -11.13 -24.44
C ALA A 538 18.19 -10.70 -24.97
N ILE A 539 19.10 -11.67 -25.14
CA ILE A 539 20.45 -11.45 -25.71
C ILE A 539 20.32 -10.98 -27.15
N GLU A 540 19.45 -11.60 -27.96
CA GLU A 540 19.26 -11.24 -29.36
C GLU A 540 18.63 -9.86 -29.52
N TYR A 541 17.59 -9.53 -28.74
CA TYR A 541 17.01 -8.18 -28.76
C TYR A 541 18.04 -7.11 -28.40
N ARG A 542 18.87 -7.35 -27.38
CA ARG A 542 19.94 -6.42 -27.02
C ARG A 542 20.93 -6.21 -28.16
N ARG A 543 21.39 -7.29 -28.82
CA ARG A 543 22.26 -7.23 -29.97
C ARG A 543 21.64 -6.44 -31.12
N LEU A 544 20.40 -6.74 -31.49
CA LEU A 544 19.65 -6.08 -32.53
C LEU A 544 19.41 -4.57 -32.24
N PHE A 545 19.15 -4.20 -30.96
CA PHE A 545 19.09 -2.79 -30.59
C PHE A 545 20.40 -2.06 -30.85
N ALA A 546 21.52 -2.67 -30.48
CA ALA A 546 22.84 -2.06 -30.72
C ALA A 546 23.11 -1.85 -32.23
N GLU A 547 22.82 -2.88 -33.05
CA GLU A 547 22.98 -2.84 -34.50
C GLU A 547 22.10 -1.77 -35.16
N LEU A 548 20.79 -1.81 -34.90
CA LEU A 548 19.85 -0.87 -35.54
C LEU A 548 20.04 0.57 -35.07
N GLN A 549 20.46 0.79 -33.85
CA GLN A 549 20.79 2.13 -33.37
C GLN A 549 22.06 2.66 -33.98
N ALA A 550 23.09 1.82 -34.18
CA ALA A 550 24.32 2.19 -34.87
C ALA A 550 24.04 2.52 -36.36
N GLU A 551 23.22 1.72 -37.05
CA GLU A 551 22.79 1.99 -38.43
C GLU A 551 22.04 3.32 -38.52
N LYS A 552 21.12 3.61 -37.56
CA LYS A 552 20.42 4.91 -37.55
C LYS A 552 21.34 6.08 -37.25
N GLN A 553 22.27 5.96 -36.32
CA GLN A 553 23.25 7.02 -36.05
C GLN A 553 24.15 7.33 -37.25
N ALA A 554 24.48 6.32 -38.10
CA ALA A 554 25.26 6.50 -39.29
C ALA A 554 24.50 7.28 -40.40
N THR A 555 23.16 7.19 -40.39
CA THR A 555 22.28 7.82 -41.38
C THR A 555 21.64 9.12 -40.89
N ASP A 556 21.47 9.27 -39.58
CA ASP A 556 20.86 10.43 -38.95
C ASP A 556 21.72 10.91 -37.77
N LEU A 557 22.40 12.01 -37.94
CA LEU A 557 23.31 12.61 -36.95
C LEU A 557 22.55 13.20 -35.73
N GLU A 558 21.27 13.46 -35.86
CA GLU A 558 20.43 13.96 -34.75
C GLU A 558 19.84 12.81 -33.92
N PHE A 559 19.92 11.58 -34.43
CA PHE A 559 19.40 10.43 -33.71
C PHE A 559 20.17 10.18 -32.41
N GLN A 560 19.46 10.21 -31.30
CA GLN A 560 20.00 9.88 -29.97
C GLN A 560 19.61 8.46 -29.61
N PRO A 561 20.58 7.54 -29.44
CA PRO A 561 20.28 6.15 -29.08
C PRO A 561 19.63 6.04 -27.70
N LEU A 562 18.79 5.02 -27.52
CA LEU A 562 18.22 4.64 -26.24
C LEU A 562 19.25 3.88 -25.39
N ASN A 563 19.25 4.13 -24.10
CA ASN A 563 20.05 3.39 -23.13
C ASN A 563 19.35 2.08 -22.75
N ILE A 564 19.89 0.96 -23.21
CA ILE A 564 19.32 -0.36 -23.01
C ILE A 564 20.07 -1.09 -21.90
N ALA A 565 19.35 -1.51 -20.85
CA ALA A 565 19.82 -2.51 -19.88
C ALA A 565 19.21 -3.88 -20.19
N CYS A 566 19.87 -4.95 -19.78
CA CYS A 566 19.38 -6.31 -19.99
C CYS A 566 19.64 -7.14 -18.73
N VAL A 567 18.61 -7.67 -18.12
CA VAL A 567 18.68 -8.37 -16.83
C VAL A 567 18.07 -9.76 -16.95
N PHE A 568 18.85 -10.78 -16.63
CA PHE A 568 18.44 -12.17 -16.43
C PHE A 568 19.42 -12.85 -15.48
N SER A 569 18.98 -13.88 -14.75
CA SER A 569 19.80 -14.60 -13.78
C SER A 569 20.97 -15.34 -14.45
N PRO A 570 22.17 -15.35 -13.86
CA PRO A 570 23.29 -16.14 -14.37
C PRO A 570 23.04 -17.65 -14.17
N PRO A 571 23.75 -18.54 -14.90
CA PRO A 571 23.77 -19.98 -14.60
C PRO A 571 24.22 -20.22 -13.15
N ALA A 572 23.53 -21.13 -12.45
CA ALA A 572 23.73 -21.30 -11.00
C ALA A 572 25.05 -21.95 -10.60
N GLU A 573 25.62 -22.84 -11.43
CA GLU A 573 26.92 -23.51 -11.24
C GLU A 573 27.26 -23.89 -9.78
N GLY A 574 26.25 -24.30 -9.00
CA GLY A 574 26.43 -24.65 -7.57
C GLY A 574 26.36 -23.46 -6.60
N ASN A 575 26.24 -22.22 -7.08
CA ASN A 575 25.97 -21.05 -6.23
C ASN A 575 24.54 -21.10 -5.68
N LYS A 576 24.44 -21.24 -4.36
CA LYS A 576 23.13 -21.39 -3.68
C LYS A 576 22.25 -20.14 -3.78
N ASP A 577 22.85 -18.96 -3.80
CA ASP A 577 22.10 -17.71 -3.89
C ASP A 577 21.49 -17.55 -5.27
N VAL A 578 22.23 -17.88 -6.34
CA VAL A 578 21.70 -17.92 -7.70
C VAL A 578 20.65 -19.01 -7.89
N GLN A 579 20.86 -20.20 -7.32
CA GLN A 579 19.86 -21.27 -7.33
C GLN A 579 18.54 -20.80 -6.70
N GLN A 580 18.62 -20.09 -5.61
CA GLN A 580 17.47 -19.55 -4.91
C GLN A 580 16.73 -18.46 -5.75
N ILE A 581 17.47 -17.59 -6.43
CA ILE A 581 16.86 -16.62 -7.37
C ILE A 581 16.13 -17.36 -8.50
N GLN A 582 16.75 -18.39 -9.06
CA GLN A 582 16.18 -19.17 -10.17
C GLN A 582 15.00 -20.07 -9.78
N GLU A 583 14.80 -20.38 -8.51
CA GLU A 583 13.64 -21.14 -8.05
C GLU A 583 12.32 -20.43 -8.41
N ASP A 584 12.35 -19.10 -8.42
CA ASP A 584 11.20 -18.26 -8.71
C ASP A 584 11.13 -17.79 -10.19
N LEU A 585 12.08 -18.20 -11.01
CA LEU A 585 12.22 -17.81 -12.41
C LEU A 585 12.25 -19.04 -13.30
N PRO A 586 11.11 -19.74 -13.49
CA PRO A 586 11.07 -21.05 -14.11
C PRO A 586 11.58 -21.03 -15.56
N GLN A 587 11.30 -19.97 -16.33
CA GLN A 587 11.78 -19.84 -17.70
C GLN A 587 13.30 -19.60 -17.71
N GLU A 588 13.81 -18.71 -16.86
CA GLU A 588 15.25 -18.44 -16.77
C GLU A 588 16.03 -19.66 -16.27
N LYS A 589 15.45 -20.42 -15.33
CA LYS A 589 16.03 -21.68 -14.83
C LYS A 589 16.15 -22.73 -15.96
N ALA A 590 15.07 -22.91 -16.72
CA ALA A 590 15.06 -23.83 -17.86
C ALA A 590 16.07 -23.41 -18.94
N ASP A 591 16.11 -22.12 -19.27
CA ASP A 591 17.03 -21.55 -20.24
C ASP A 591 18.50 -21.70 -19.80
N ASN A 592 18.81 -21.45 -18.54
CA ASN A 592 20.15 -21.56 -18.00
C ASN A 592 20.68 -23.01 -17.94
N ALA A 593 19.78 -24.01 -17.97
CA ALA A 593 20.17 -25.42 -18.08
C ALA A 593 20.67 -25.78 -19.50
N VAL A 594 20.33 -24.98 -20.52
CA VAL A 594 20.72 -25.18 -21.90
C VAL A 594 21.85 -24.21 -22.27
N GLU A 595 23.01 -24.72 -22.67
CA GLU A 595 24.19 -23.92 -23.08
C GLU A 595 24.61 -22.83 -22.05
N PRO A 596 24.86 -23.19 -20.77
CA PRO A 596 25.12 -22.21 -19.70
C PRO A 596 26.31 -21.30 -19.99
N GLU A 597 27.38 -21.80 -20.62
CA GLU A 597 28.58 -21.02 -20.93
C GLU A 597 28.31 -19.87 -21.91
N LYS A 598 27.44 -20.07 -22.91
CA LYS A 598 27.09 -18.99 -23.84
C LYS A 598 26.36 -17.86 -23.12
N LYS A 599 25.46 -18.21 -22.19
CA LYS A 599 24.69 -17.23 -21.42
C LYS A 599 25.58 -16.46 -20.45
N LYS A 600 26.53 -17.16 -19.84
CA LYS A 600 27.55 -16.56 -18.97
C LYS A 600 28.43 -15.57 -19.73
N GLU A 601 28.88 -15.93 -20.94
CA GLU A 601 29.65 -15.06 -21.83
C GLU A 601 28.86 -13.81 -22.23
N ALA A 602 27.59 -14.00 -22.63
CA ALA A 602 26.69 -12.90 -22.95
C ALA A 602 26.46 -11.96 -21.77
N LEU A 603 26.26 -12.52 -20.54
CA LEU A 603 26.10 -11.73 -19.35
C LEU A 603 27.37 -10.94 -18.98
N LYS A 604 28.58 -11.51 -19.19
CA LYS A 604 29.85 -10.78 -19.04
C LYS A 604 29.90 -9.58 -19.97
N SER A 605 29.54 -9.74 -21.24
CA SER A 605 29.51 -8.63 -22.20
C SER A 605 28.47 -7.57 -21.79
N ILE A 606 27.31 -7.97 -21.30
CA ILE A 606 26.27 -7.06 -20.81
C ILE A 606 26.80 -6.24 -19.63
N LEU A 607 27.43 -6.89 -18.65
CA LEU A 607 28.02 -6.23 -17.48
C LEU A 607 29.17 -5.29 -17.87
N ALA A 608 30.02 -5.67 -18.83
CA ALA A 608 31.11 -4.82 -19.30
C ALA A 608 30.60 -3.51 -19.93
N ASP A 609 29.58 -3.61 -20.80
CA ASP A 609 28.96 -2.45 -21.42
C ASP A 609 28.22 -1.56 -20.40
N TYR A 610 27.55 -2.18 -19.45
CA TYR A 610 26.89 -1.48 -18.36
C TYR A 610 27.89 -0.73 -17.47
N ASN A 611 28.95 -1.41 -17.05
CA ASN A 611 30.02 -0.82 -16.26
C ASN A 611 30.68 0.37 -16.98
N ALA A 612 30.99 0.21 -18.26
CA ALA A 612 31.57 1.28 -19.07
C ALA A 612 30.63 2.50 -19.17
N ARG A 613 29.33 2.28 -19.32
CA ARG A 613 28.34 3.35 -19.43
C ARG A 613 28.15 4.11 -18.12
N TYR A 614 28.01 3.39 -17.02
CA TYR A 614 27.59 3.96 -15.73
C TYR A 614 28.73 4.14 -14.72
N GLY A 615 29.97 3.78 -15.09
CA GLY A 615 31.15 3.91 -14.23
C GLY A 615 31.10 2.97 -13.02
N THR A 616 30.51 1.77 -13.19
CA THR A 616 30.40 0.73 -12.17
C THR A 616 31.41 -0.39 -12.42
N ASN A 617 31.49 -1.37 -11.52
CA ASN A 617 32.42 -2.51 -11.60
C ASN A 617 31.75 -3.85 -11.27
N HIS A 618 30.48 -4.01 -11.63
CA HIS A 618 29.72 -5.22 -11.38
C HIS A 618 30.32 -6.45 -12.08
N THR A 619 30.25 -7.60 -11.40
CA THR A 619 30.72 -8.89 -11.88
C THR A 619 29.60 -9.94 -11.83
N ILE A 620 29.75 -11.07 -12.52
CA ILE A 620 28.78 -12.17 -12.44
C ILE A 620 28.69 -12.72 -11.02
N GLY A 621 29.82 -12.79 -10.30
CA GLY A 621 29.87 -13.28 -8.92
C GLY A 621 29.07 -12.38 -7.94
N GLU A 622 28.85 -11.13 -8.31
CA GLU A 622 28.10 -10.12 -7.54
C GLU A 622 26.86 -9.65 -8.32
N PHE A 623 26.20 -10.58 -9.00
CA PHE A 623 25.03 -10.28 -9.83
C PHE A 623 23.93 -9.50 -9.08
N ASP A 624 23.76 -9.78 -7.79
CA ASP A 624 22.75 -9.08 -6.97
C ASP A 624 23.02 -7.57 -6.89
N LEU A 625 24.29 -7.14 -6.85
CA LEU A 625 24.64 -5.73 -6.84
C LEU A 625 24.31 -5.05 -8.18
N TYR A 626 24.55 -5.74 -9.30
CA TYR A 626 24.13 -5.28 -10.61
C TYR A 626 22.62 -5.12 -10.70
N TYR A 627 21.88 -6.15 -10.28
CA TYR A 627 20.43 -6.16 -10.29
C TYR A 627 19.84 -5.03 -9.44
N GLN A 628 20.38 -4.82 -8.24
CA GLN A 628 19.99 -3.72 -7.36
C GLN A 628 20.30 -2.35 -7.96
N ASP A 629 21.45 -2.18 -8.64
CA ASP A 629 21.78 -0.91 -9.29
C ASP A 629 20.82 -0.60 -10.46
N VAL A 630 20.49 -1.60 -11.29
CA VAL A 630 19.47 -1.44 -12.33
C VAL A 630 18.12 -1.02 -11.72
N GLN A 631 17.67 -1.72 -10.67
CA GLN A 631 16.42 -1.37 -9.97
C GLN A 631 16.42 0.06 -9.44
N LYS A 632 17.51 0.49 -8.80
CA LYS A 632 17.65 1.85 -8.26
C LYS A 632 17.58 2.90 -9.37
N ARG A 633 18.17 2.64 -10.54
CA ARG A 633 18.18 3.57 -11.68
C ARG A 633 16.82 3.72 -12.35
N ILE A 634 16.00 2.67 -12.36
CA ILE A 634 14.66 2.72 -12.94
C ILE A 634 13.57 3.11 -11.92
N LYS A 635 13.91 3.19 -10.62
CA LYS A 635 13.04 3.72 -9.56
C LYS A 635 13.33 5.20 -9.31
N ASP A 636 12.33 5.92 -8.83
CA ASP A 636 12.42 7.33 -8.46
C ASP A 636 13.29 7.63 -7.23
N GLN A 637 13.57 6.63 -6.42
CA GLN A 637 14.23 6.79 -5.12
C GLN A 637 15.69 7.26 -5.21
N GLN A 638 16.43 6.77 -6.20
CA GLN A 638 17.82 7.16 -6.42
C GLN A 638 17.95 8.32 -7.43
N TRP A 639 17.02 8.43 -8.37
CA TRP A 639 17.01 9.40 -9.44
C TRP A 639 15.66 10.13 -9.47
N PRO A 640 15.31 10.90 -8.42
CA PRO A 640 13.99 11.48 -8.28
C PRO A 640 13.71 12.61 -9.27
N ASN A 641 14.76 13.13 -9.92
CA ASN A 641 14.65 14.27 -10.81
C ASN A 641 14.51 13.82 -12.27
N ALA A 642 13.41 14.23 -12.92
CA ALA A 642 13.20 13.99 -14.34
C ALA A 642 14.28 14.65 -15.22
N ASP A 643 14.94 15.70 -14.73
CA ASP A 643 15.99 16.45 -15.44
C ASP A 643 17.39 15.82 -15.31
N HIS A 644 17.48 14.65 -14.68
CA HIS A 644 18.75 13.94 -14.58
C HIS A 644 19.34 13.66 -15.97
N PRO A 645 20.66 13.81 -16.17
CA PRO A 645 21.26 13.69 -17.50
C PRO A 645 20.92 12.36 -18.15
N HIS A 646 20.45 12.39 -19.41
CA HIS A 646 20.02 11.20 -20.15
C HIS A 646 21.07 10.08 -20.15
N LYS A 647 22.35 10.40 -20.21
CA LYS A 647 23.46 9.42 -20.17
C LYS A 647 23.50 8.54 -18.92
N GLN A 648 22.83 8.96 -17.85
CA GLN A 648 22.75 8.24 -16.57
C GLN A 648 21.45 7.48 -16.38
N LYS A 649 20.45 7.66 -17.26
CA LYS A 649 19.16 6.99 -17.23
C LYS A 649 19.18 5.69 -18.02
N ILE A 650 18.28 4.78 -17.67
CA ILE A 650 17.95 3.62 -18.48
C ILE A 650 16.61 3.90 -19.16
N ASP A 651 16.56 3.81 -20.49
CA ASP A 651 15.33 4.03 -21.25
C ASP A 651 14.50 2.75 -21.35
N ILE A 652 15.16 1.61 -21.60
CA ILE A 652 14.51 0.30 -21.70
C ILE A 652 15.32 -0.73 -20.92
N THR A 653 14.63 -1.52 -20.08
CA THR A 653 15.20 -2.71 -19.46
C THR A 653 14.61 -3.95 -20.13
N ILE A 654 15.46 -4.77 -20.75
CA ILE A 654 15.09 -6.08 -21.30
C ILE A 654 15.13 -7.10 -20.17
N VAL A 655 14.06 -7.88 -20.02
CA VAL A 655 13.90 -8.89 -18.96
C VAL A 655 13.30 -10.17 -19.51
N VAL A 656 13.41 -11.26 -18.77
CA VAL A 656 12.70 -12.52 -19.04
C VAL A 656 11.60 -12.69 -18.00
N ASP A 657 11.92 -13.19 -16.82
CA ASP A 657 10.96 -13.29 -15.69
C ASP A 657 11.16 -12.20 -14.63
N MET A 658 12.38 -11.66 -14.54
CA MET A 658 12.71 -10.64 -13.53
C MET A 658 11.95 -9.33 -13.75
N LEU A 659 11.59 -8.63 -12.69
CA LEU A 659 10.88 -7.34 -12.69
C LEU A 659 9.45 -7.35 -13.28
N LEU A 660 8.92 -8.49 -13.72
CA LEU A 660 7.56 -8.56 -14.27
C LEU A 660 6.48 -8.57 -13.19
N THR A 661 6.80 -9.04 -11.99
CA THR A 661 5.88 -9.09 -10.86
C THR A 661 6.50 -8.46 -9.62
N GLY A 662 5.72 -7.71 -8.85
CA GLY A 662 6.16 -7.11 -7.58
C GLY A 662 7.11 -5.91 -7.71
N PHE A 663 7.40 -5.44 -8.94
CA PHE A 663 8.23 -4.26 -9.15
C PHE A 663 7.37 -3.00 -9.23
N ASP A 664 7.64 -2.03 -8.36
CA ASP A 664 6.97 -0.73 -8.31
C ASP A 664 7.93 0.41 -8.67
N SER A 665 7.55 1.25 -9.61
CA SER A 665 8.31 2.43 -10.03
C SER A 665 7.40 3.53 -10.55
N LYS A 666 7.59 4.75 -10.07
CA LYS A 666 6.87 5.95 -10.54
C LYS A 666 7.26 6.36 -11.96
N TYR A 667 8.42 5.93 -12.44
CA TYR A 667 8.93 6.29 -13.75
C TYR A 667 8.82 5.19 -14.80
N LEU A 668 8.23 4.04 -14.45
CA LEU A 668 7.91 3.00 -15.40
C LEU A 668 6.49 3.21 -15.93
N ASN A 669 6.34 3.61 -17.18
CA ASN A 669 5.02 3.85 -17.77
C ASN A 669 4.71 2.97 -19.00
N ARG A 670 5.61 2.08 -19.40
CA ARG A 670 5.41 1.17 -20.53
C ARG A 670 5.88 -0.23 -20.19
N GLY A 671 5.00 -1.20 -20.38
CA GLY A 671 5.34 -2.62 -20.48
C GLY A 671 5.18 -3.08 -21.92
N ARG A 672 6.15 -3.80 -22.46
CA ARG A 672 6.11 -4.40 -23.79
C ARG A 672 6.25 -5.89 -23.63
N LEU A 673 5.20 -6.64 -23.96
CA LEU A 673 5.11 -8.08 -23.78
C LEU A 673 5.14 -8.77 -25.12
N GLN A 674 5.83 -9.88 -25.22
CA GLN A 674 5.68 -10.78 -26.36
C GLN A 674 4.31 -11.48 -26.33
N PRO A 675 3.77 -11.95 -27.49
CA PRO A 675 2.40 -12.50 -27.58
C PRO A 675 2.07 -13.61 -26.60
N GLN A 676 3.03 -14.41 -26.19
CA GLN A 676 2.85 -15.48 -25.23
C GLN A 676 2.55 -15.02 -23.80
N TYR A 677 2.98 -13.81 -23.42
CA TYR A 677 2.65 -13.21 -22.13
C TYR A 677 1.30 -12.49 -22.14
N LEU A 678 0.82 -12.06 -23.32
CA LEU A 678 -0.52 -11.49 -23.47
C LEU A 678 -1.62 -12.51 -23.21
N ALA A 679 -1.41 -13.77 -23.54
CA ALA A 679 -2.37 -14.85 -23.29
C ALA A 679 -2.60 -15.11 -21.79
N LEU A 680 -1.60 -14.87 -20.93
CA LEU A 680 -1.71 -15.04 -19.48
C LEU A 680 -2.45 -13.87 -18.79
N HIS A 681 -2.51 -12.69 -19.41
CA HIS A 681 -3.15 -11.50 -18.85
C HIS A 681 -4.52 -11.16 -19.47
N GLN A 682 -4.88 -11.76 -20.61
CA GLN A 682 -6.17 -11.48 -21.28
C GLN A 682 -7.38 -12.17 -20.62
N HIS A 683 -7.17 -13.15 -19.76
CA HIS A 683 -8.27 -13.86 -19.09
C HIS A 683 -8.69 -13.28 -17.73
N GLY A 684 -8.12 -12.15 -17.33
CA GLY A 684 -8.43 -11.52 -16.04
C GLY A 684 -9.62 -10.55 -16.02
N ASP A 685 -10.13 -10.05 -17.16
CA ASP A 685 -11.11 -8.97 -17.15
C ASP A 685 -12.03 -8.92 -18.39
N CYS A 686 -12.75 -10.01 -18.66
CA CYS A 686 -13.95 -9.93 -19.52
C CYS A 686 -15.09 -10.76 -18.90
N GLY A 687 -15.47 -10.45 -17.68
CA GLY A 687 -16.77 -10.82 -17.14
C GLY A 687 -17.77 -9.72 -17.52
N GLY A 688 -18.48 -9.91 -18.63
CA GLY A 688 -19.53 -9.02 -19.05
C GLY A 688 -20.65 -8.98 -18.02
N GLY A 689 -21.06 -7.76 -17.65
CA GLY A 689 -22.31 -7.54 -16.98
C GLY A 689 -23.46 -7.66 -17.98
N ASP A 690 -24.48 -8.39 -17.61
CA ASP A 690 -25.89 -8.14 -17.93
C ASP A 690 -26.55 -7.47 -16.73
#